data_e72b4242b85ab0c6c9a734f2db47d220
#
_entry.id   e72b4242b85ab0c6c9a734f2db47d220
#
_cell.length_a   1.000
_cell.length_b   1.000
_cell.length_c   1.000
_cell.angle_alpha   90.00
_cell.angle_beta   90.00
_cell.angle_gamma   90.00
#
_symmetry.space_group_name_H-M   'P 1'
#
loop_
_entity.id
_entity.type
_entity.pdbx_description
1 polymer ?
#
loop_
_entity_poly.entity_id
_entity_poly.type
_entity_poly.pdbx_seq_one_letter_code
_entity_poly.pdbx_strand_id
1 'polypeptide(L)'
;MSASAVSRLGWYARRAAQMSPAEVAWRVRDQVVRAAWSPRQVTREQLARTAYGTPARDLTFTAVLPPGTAAQVPAEARRRVLEAADRLLRGEWETLGVLRTDLERPDWFRDPVTGLRSDPDKYAFRVDHRSQEKVGNVKQVWELSRLHHLTLLATAWFLSQDERYARRVADHLRSWWRENPFLSGVHWTSGIELGIRLISLAWIRRLLADWPGVADLFERDALAVRQIRWHQRYLAAFPSRGSSANNHVIAEAAGQLVASCAFPWFRESERWRRNSALLLERELIRNTFPSGIGRELASDYQCFVAELGFAAAVEAEASGHPLSQVTWDRLGAMADSAAAMLDERLRPPRQGDSDEGCGLLLDAPAANRWPSLLALADVLVGRLDWWPRPAADAGSVIAGAFAGRRHQVASRPGQRPSRFADAGVTLLRTSGENEIWCRCDGGPHGYLSIAAHAHADALSVEVRYAGIDILADPGTYCYHGEREWRSYFRSTIAHNTAELDGQSQSSERGPFMWARHAQAREVEVIDDGDIARWTAEHSGYASLDPPATHRRSVLLDRASRSLDIIDEIEGRHQVRLAFHFGPEVHVELDESTAALSWPQPGTPGAARLELPGVLRWSLHRGETDPILGWYSPGLGRRVPAFTLLGRGHCVPGAPLATRLEFLEIGRPSKPVLSWGISDARVCQAPEIRAEA
;
A
#
# COMPACT_ATOMS: atom_id res chain seq x y z
N MET A 1 16.79 25.45 28.69
CA MET A 1 16.34 24.57 27.60
C MET A 1 14.83 24.43 27.70
N SER A 2 14.07 24.70 26.63
CA SER A 2 12.60 24.58 26.66
C SER A 2 12.17 23.12 26.87
N ALA A 3 11.02 22.87 27.48
CA ALA A 3 10.46 21.52 27.72
C ALA A 3 10.40 20.70 26.40
N SER A 4 10.20 21.36 25.28
CA SER A 4 10.21 20.74 23.93
C SER A 4 11.59 20.22 23.49
N ALA A 5 12.69 20.88 23.90
CA ALA A 5 14.05 20.44 23.58
C ALA A 5 14.48 19.21 24.39
N VAL A 6 14.08 19.14 25.66
CA VAL A 6 14.34 17.96 26.53
C VAL A 6 13.56 16.75 26.05
N SER A 7 12.30 16.92 25.62
CA SER A 7 11.49 15.85 25.05
C SER A 7 12.07 15.30 23.75
N ARG A 8 12.59 16.19 22.86
CA ARG A 8 13.27 15.78 21.62
C ARG A 8 14.55 15.00 21.86
N LEU A 9 15.40 15.45 22.79
CA LEU A 9 16.65 14.73 23.15
C LEU A 9 16.34 13.33 23.72
N GLY A 10 15.36 13.24 24.60
CA GLY A 10 14.90 11.95 25.13
C GLY A 10 14.33 11.02 24.05
N TRP A 11 13.65 11.57 23.03
CA TRP A 11 13.18 10.81 21.88
C TRP A 11 14.34 10.27 21.01
N TYR A 12 15.34 11.13 20.70
CA TYR A 12 16.52 10.72 19.94
C TYR A 12 17.35 9.66 20.67
N ALA A 13 17.55 9.80 21.97
CA ALA A 13 18.28 8.81 22.79
C ALA A 13 17.58 7.43 22.78
N ARG A 14 16.26 7.41 22.98
CA ARG A 14 15.47 6.17 22.93
C ARG A 14 15.45 5.54 21.55
N ARG A 15 15.44 6.34 20.48
CA ARG A 15 15.51 5.84 19.10
C ARG A 15 16.89 5.25 18.80
N ALA A 16 17.97 5.93 19.25
CA ALA A 16 19.33 5.44 19.06
C ALA A 16 19.56 4.09 19.75
N ALA A 17 18.94 3.87 20.89
CA ALA A 17 19.02 2.59 21.63
C ALA A 17 18.38 1.40 20.88
N GLN A 18 17.50 1.65 19.92
CA GLN A 18 16.85 0.61 19.08
C GLN A 18 17.53 0.41 17.73
N MET A 19 18.54 1.22 17.40
CA MET A 19 19.28 1.13 16.15
C MET A 19 20.52 0.27 16.31
N SER A 20 20.87 -0.48 15.27
CA SER A 20 22.17 -1.14 15.22
C SER A 20 23.30 -0.10 15.16
N PRO A 21 24.51 -0.40 15.67
CA PRO A 21 25.66 0.48 15.53
C PRO A 21 25.93 0.90 14.08
N ALA A 22 25.72 -0.01 13.11
CA ALA A 22 25.85 0.25 11.71
C ALA A 22 24.83 1.29 11.19
N GLU A 23 23.57 1.23 11.67
CA GLU A 23 22.55 2.22 11.33
C GLU A 23 22.89 3.61 11.90
N VAL A 24 23.36 3.66 13.14
CA VAL A 24 23.80 4.92 13.78
C VAL A 24 24.95 5.54 12.99
N ALA A 25 26.00 4.77 12.69
CA ALA A 25 27.14 5.23 11.91
C ALA A 25 26.73 5.75 10.53
N TRP A 26 25.82 5.03 9.86
CA TRP A 26 25.31 5.45 8.56
C TRP A 26 24.51 6.76 8.65
N ARG A 27 23.65 6.93 9.67
CA ARG A 27 22.89 8.17 9.87
C ARG A 27 23.78 9.37 10.13
N VAL A 28 24.86 9.20 10.93
CA VAL A 28 25.86 10.24 11.14
C VAL A 28 26.53 10.62 9.82
N ARG A 29 27.00 9.61 9.05
CA ARG A 29 27.56 9.83 7.71
C ARG A 29 26.56 10.61 6.82
N ASP A 30 25.29 10.22 6.82
CA ASP A 30 24.26 10.84 6.00
C ASP A 30 24.08 12.32 6.36
N GLN A 31 24.06 12.68 7.64
CA GLN A 31 23.99 14.06 8.10
C GLN A 31 25.23 14.88 7.66
N VAL A 32 26.42 14.30 7.75
CA VAL A 32 27.66 14.95 7.29
C VAL A 32 27.60 15.19 5.77
N VAL A 33 27.17 14.19 4.99
CA VAL A 33 27.06 14.34 3.54
C VAL A 33 26.00 15.38 3.16
N ARG A 34 24.85 15.38 3.84
CA ARG A 34 23.79 16.40 3.64
C ARG A 34 24.32 17.81 3.92
N ALA A 35 25.06 18.00 5.01
CA ALA A 35 25.69 19.29 5.30
C ALA A 35 26.73 19.69 4.24
N ALA A 36 27.57 18.74 3.81
CA ALA A 36 28.59 18.96 2.77
C ALA A 36 28.00 19.23 1.37
N TRP A 37 26.72 18.86 1.16
CA TRP A 37 26.03 19.15 -0.10
C TRP A 37 25.32 20.50 -0.12
N SER A 38 25.23 21.21 0.99
CA SER A 38 24.59 22.55 1.04
C SER A 38 25.11 23.53 -0.02
N PRO A 39 26.44 23.63 -0.32
CA PRO A 39 26.93 24.48 -1.38
C PRO A 39 26.56 24.06 -2.80
N ARG A 40 25.99 22.86 -2.96
CA ARG A 40 25.50 22.34 -4.26
C ARG A 40 24.06 22.71 -4.54
N GLN A 41 23.36 23.33 -3.60
CA GLN A 41 22.03 23.84 -3.82
C GLN A 41 22.06 24.86 -4.97
N VAL A 42 21.06 24.76 -5.84
CA VAL A 42 20.81 25.75 -6.90
C VAL A 42 19.51 26.45 -6.53
N THR A 43 19.55 27.78 -6.38
CA THR A 43 18.33 28.58 -6.17
C THR A 43 17.68 28.94 -7.50
N ARG A 44 16.40 29.33 -7.48
CA ARG A 44 15.68 29.78 -8.70
C ARG A 44 16.34 31.01 -9.29
N GLU A 45 16.87 31.92 -8.46
CA GLU A 45 17.60 33.10 -8.91
C GLU A 45 18.90 32.72 -9.63
N GLN A 46 19.69 31.79 -9.07
CA GLN A 46 20.89 31.27 -9.73
C GLN A 46 20.54 30.57 -11.05
N LEU A 47 19.46 29.78 -11.05
CA LEU A 47 18.98 29.10 -12.27
C LEU A 47 18.63 30.10 -13.37
N ALA A 48 17.91 31.19 -13.02
CA ALA A 48 17.49 32.23 -13.97
C ALA A 48 18.69 33.04 -14.55
N ARG A 49 19.76 33.21 -13.76
CA ARG A 49 20.98 33.91 -14.20
C ARG A 49 21.93 33.01 -15.00
N THR A 50 21.77 31.72 -14.96
CA THR A 50 22.66 30.77 -15.63
C THR A 50 22.16 30.48 -17.03
N ALA A 51 22.86 30.96 -18.06
CA ALA A 51 22.65 30.49 -19.43
C ALA A 51 23.15 29.02 -19.53
N TYR A 52 22.26 28.08 -19.56
CA TYR A 52 22.60 26.71 -19.86
C TYR A 52 22.70 26.56 -21.37
N GLY A 53 23.94 26.43 -21.87
CA GLY A 53 24.16 26.17 -23.31
C GLY A 53 23.57 24.82 -23.73
N THR A 54 23.45 24.61 -25.03
CA THR A 54 23.06 23.33 -25.62
C THR A 54 23.98 22.21 -25.09
N PRO A 55 23.48 20.99 -24.84
CA PRO A 55 24.33 19.85 -24.47
C PRO A 55 25.45 19.67 -25.49
N ALA A 56 26.68 19.46 -25.00
CA ALA A 56 27.89 19.38 -25.83
C ALA A 56 27.96 18.09 -26.68
N ARG A 57 26.99 17.21 -26.62
CA ARG A 57 26.88 15.92 -27.34
C ARG A 57 25.49 15.75 -27.89
N ASP A 58 25.37 15.12 -29.03
CA ASP A 58 24.11 14.61 -29.52
C ASP A 58 23.65 13.47 -28.61
N LEU A 59 22.59 13.75 -27.84
CA LEU A 59 21.96 12.77 -26.98
C LEU A 59 20.90 12.03 -27.77
N THR A 60 20.82 10.71 -27.60
CA THR A 60 19.83 9.87 -28.26
C THR A 60 19.00 9.14 -27.22
N PHE A 61 17.73 8.91 -27.53
CA PHE A 61 16.83 8.09 -26.76
C PHE A 61 16.45 6.87 -27.59
N THR A 62 16.79 5.69 -27.14
CA THR A 62 16.63 4.44 -27.89
C THR A 62 15.51 3.52 -27.37
N ALA A 63 15.00 3.79 -26.16
CA ALA A 63 13.98 2.99 -25.49
C ALA A 63 12.56 3.34 -26.00
N VAL A 64 12.32 3.16 -27.30
CA VAL A 64 11.04 3.48 -27.96
C VAL A 64 10.07 2.31 -27.95
N LEU A 65 8.78 2.61 -28.09
CA LEU A 65 7.73 1.61 -28.21
C LEU A 65 7.73 0.97 -29.61
N PRO A 66 7.37 -0.31 -29.75
CA PRO A 66 7.19 -0.94 -31.05
C PRO A 66 6.10 -0.23 -31.88
N PRO A 67 6.29 -0.11 -33.19
CA PRO A 67 5.25 0.42 -34.08
C PRO A 67 3.93 -0.35 -33.94
N GLY A 68 2.80 0.36 -34.03
CA GLY A 68 1.47 -0.25 -33.95
C GLY A 68 0.98 -0.56 -32.52
N THR A 69 1.76 -0.32 -31.46
CA THR A 69 1.35 -0.56 -30.07
C THR A 69 0.07 0.22 -29.72
N ALA A 70 -0.06 1.46 -30.16
CA ALA A 70 -1.26 2.26 -29.91
C ALA A 70 -2.55 1.62 -30.45
N ALA A 71 -2.48 0.92 -31.58
CA ALA A 71 -3.64 0.25 -32.20
C ALA A 71 -4.07 -1.01 -31.41
N GLN A 72 -3.23 -1.58 -30.57
CA GLN A 72 -3.54 -2.75 -29.77
C GLN A 72 -4.32 -2.41 -28.49
N VAL A 73 -4.35 -1.13 -28.09
CA VAL A 73 -5.06 -0.70 -26.87
C VAL A 73 -6.58 -0.81 -27.12
N PRO A 74 -7.32 -1.54 -26.24
CA PRO A 74 -8.76 -1.71 -26.38
C PRO A 74 -9.50 -0.36 -26.45
N ALA A 75 -10.55 -0.30 -27.27
CA ALA A 75 -11.30 0.94 -27.51
C ALA A 75 -11.82 1.57 -26.20
N GLU A 76 -12.30 0.75 -25.26
CA GLU A 76 -12.80 1.21 -23.98
C GLU A 76 -11.69 1.80 -23.10
N ALA A 77 -10.50 1.16 -23.05
CA ALA A 77 -9.34 1.69 -22.33
C ALA A 77 -8.87 3.02 -22.95
N ARG A 78 -8.81 3.08 -24.29
CA ARG A 78 -8.50 4.31 -25.02
C ARG A 78 -9.49 5.44 -24.67
N ARG A 79 -10.80 5.15 -24.65
CA ARG A 79 -11.83 6.13 -24.30
C ARG A 79 -11.61 6.67 -22.90
N ARG A 80 -11.41 5.80 -21.89
CA ARG A 80 -11.14 6.22 -20.50
C ARG A 80 -9.92 7.12 -20.38
N VAL A 81 -8.82 6.80 -21.07
CA VAL A 81 -7.60 7.63 -21.07
C VAL A 81 -7.88 9.02 -21.66
N LEU A 82 -8.57 9.09 -22.81
CA LEU A 82 -8.85 10.37 -23.46
C LEU A 82 -9.81 11.23 -22.64
N GLU A 83 -10.85 10.66 -22.05
CA GLU A 83 -11.77 11.37 -21.15
C GLU A 83 -11.05 11.95 -19.92
N ALA A 84 -10.16 11.16 -19.29
CA ALA A 84 -9.36 11.62 -18.16
C ALA A 84 -8.35 12.71 -18.56
N ALA A 85 -7.73 12.58 -19.74
CA ALA A 85 -6.82 13.58 -20.29
C ALA A 85 -7.53 14.89 -20.67
N ASP A 86 -8.75 14.81 -21.20
CA ASP A 86 -9.56 16.01 -21.48
C ASP A 86 -9.96 16.77 -20.21
N ARG A 87 -10.22 16.07 -19.10
CA ARG A 87 -10.41 16.70 -17.78
C ARG A 87 -9.14 17.46 -17.35
N LEU A 88 -7.96 16.85 -17.52
CA LEU A 88 -6.69 17.51 -17.25
C LEU A 88 -6.46 18.76 -18.11
N LEU A 89 -6.85 18.76 -19.39
CA LEU A 89 -6.78 19.94 -20.23
C LEU A 89 -7.67 21.08 -19.72
N ARG A 90 -8.80 20.74 -19.05
CA ARG A 90 -9.65 21.72 -18.37
C ARG A 90 -9.10 22.17 -17.00
N GLY A 91 -7.93 21.65 -16.60
CA GLY A 91 -7.30 21.99 -15.33
C GLY A 91 -7.70 21.12 -14.14
N GLU A 92 -8.48 20.07 -14.36
CA GLU A 92 -9.03 19.21 -13.30
C GLU A 92 -8.15 17.97 -13.08
N TRP A 93 -7.75 17.73 -11.84
CA TRP A 93 -7.04 16.53 -11.43
C TRP A 93 -7.37 16.16 -9.98
N GLU A 94 -7.84 14.94 -9.78
CA GLU A 94 -8.11 14.42 -8.43
C GLU A 94 -6.94 13.55 -7.95
N THR A 95 -6.43 13.86 -6.77
CA THR A 95 -5.41 13.07 -6.07
C THR A 95 -5.75 12.97 -4.59
N LEU A 96 -5.63 11.77 -4.02
CA LEU A 96 -5.88 11.55 -2.60
C LEU A 96 -7.21 12.16 -2.13
N GLY A 97 -8.27 11.99 -2.93
CA GLY A 97 -9.61 12.51 -2.65
C GLY A 97 -9.79 14.03 -2.74
N VAL A 98 -8.79 14.75 -3.27
CA VAL A 98 -8.86 16.21 -3.44
C VAL A 98 -8.82 16.56 -4.92
N LEU A 99 -9.87 17.23 -5.39
CA LEU A 99 -9.93 17.77 -6.74
C LEU A 99 -9.11 19.07 -6.81
N ARG A 100 -8.06 19.07 -7.62
CA ARG A 100 -7.32 20.27 -8.01
C ARG A 100 -7.93 20.87 -9.26
N THR A 101 -8.04 22.20 -9.29
CA THR A 101 -8.56 22.96 -10.43
C THR A 101 -7.56 24.00 -10.93
N ASP A 102 -6.31 23.95 -10.41
CA ASP A 102 -5.23 24.91 -10.68
C ASP A 102 -4.23 24.42 -11.74
N LEU A 103 -4.51 23.31 -12.44
CA LEU A 103 -3.54 22.68 -13.36
C LEU A 103 -3.37 23.41 -14.69
N GLU A 104 -4.07 24.46 -14.96
CA GLU A 104 -3.73 25.31 -16.09
C GLU A 104 -2.36 25.98 -15.89
N ARG A 105 -2.07 26.39 -14.65
CA ARG A 105 -0.78 26.94 -14.20
C ARG A 105 -0.49 26.44 -12.77
N PRO A 106 0.04 25.22 -12.63
CA PRO A 106 0.15 24.58 -11.34
C PRO A 106 1.14 25.32 -10.42
N ASP A 107 0.74 25.59 -9.17
CA ASP A 107 1.66 25.94 -8.10
C ASP A 107 2.20 24.64 -7.48
N TRP A 108 3.43 24.29 -7.83
CA TRP A 108 4.09 23.06 -7.41
C TRP A 108 4.31 22.95 -5.89
N PHE A 109 4.25 24.05 -5.16
CA PHE A 109 4.57 24.13 -3.73
C PHE A 109 3.35 24.27 -2.84
N ARG A 110 2.16 24.46 -3.43
CA ARG A 110 0.92 24.70 -2.70
C ARG A 110 0.20 23.41 -2.36
N ASP A 111 -0.13 23.26 -1.07
CA ASP A 111 -1.12 22.26 -0.63
C ASP A 111 -2.53 22.74 -1.00
N PRO A 112 -3.29 21.97 -1.79
CA PRO A 112 -4.62 22.38 -2.23
C PRO A 112 -5.66 22.39 -1.10
N VAL A 113 -5.42 21.63 0.01
CA VAL A 113 -6.35 21.53 1.14
C VAL A 113 -6.24 22.71 2.07
N THR A 114 -5.02 23.04 2.51
CA THR A 114 -4.79 24.11 3.48
C THR A 114 -4.50 25.47 2.83
N GLY A 115 -4.16 25.48 1.54
CA GLY A 115 -3.69 26.65 0.82
C GLY A 115 -2.27 27.08 1.18
N LEU A 116 -1.61 26.40 2.12
CA LEU A 116 -0.24 26.69 2.51
C LEU A 116 0.74 26.42 1.37
N ARG A 117 1.74 27.26 1.27
CA ARG A 117 2.79 27.18 0.26
C ARG A 117 4.14 26.99 0.92
N SER A 118 4.80 25.87 0.62
CA SER A 118 6.16 25.62 1.12
C SER A 118 7.19 26.53 0.44
N ASP A 119 8.25 26.89 1.18
CA ASP A 119 9.34 27.73 0.67
C ASP A 119 10.13 26.99 -0.43
N PRO A 120 10.09 27.50 -1.69
CA PRO A 120 10.73 26.84 -2.83
C PRO A 120 12.25 26.97 -2.86
N ASP A 121 12.83 27.94 -2.16
CA ASP A 121 14.28 28.22 -2.18
C ASP A 121 14.99 27.69 -0.93
N LYS A 122 14.23 27.11 0.01
CA LYS A 122 14.81 26.51 1.20
C LYS A 122 15.62 25.26 0.84
N TYR A 123 16.82 25.12 1.44
CA TYR A 123 17.64 23.92 1.27
C TYR A 123 16.85 22.68 1.68
N ALA A 124 16.72 21.70 0.77
CA ALA A 124 15.81 20.57 0.91
C ALA A 124 15.97 19.81 2.25
N PHE A 125 17.20 19.58 2.69
CA PHE A 125 17.45 18.86 3.95
C PHE A 125 17.19 19.72 5.22
N ARG A 126 16.79 20.97 5.08
CA ARG A 126 16.31 21.85 6.15
C ARG A 126 14.80 22.07 6.11
N VAL A 127 14.11 21.56 5.11
CA VAL A 127 12.64 21.60 5.04
C VAL A 127 12.05 20.63 6.05
N ASP A 128 11.25 21.13 6.96
CA ASP A 128 10.49 20.31 7.91
C ASP A 128 9.17 19.85 7.25
N HIS A 129 9.29 18.89 6.33
CA HIS A 129 8.18 18.39 5.52
C HIS A 129 7.12 17.61 6.32
N ARG A 130 7.37 17.32 7.61
CA ARG A 130 6.40 16.66 8.50
C ARG A 130 5.54 17.65 9.28
N SER A 131 5.87 18.95 9.25
CA SER A 131 5.08 19.98 9.90
C SER A 131 4.02 20.51 8.94
N GLN A 132 2.75 20.16 9.18
CA GLN A 132 1.65 20.69 8.38
C GLN A 132 1.51 22.22 8.48
N GLU A 133 1.87 22.82 9.61
CA GLU A 133 1.87 24.28 9.80
C GLU A 133 2.82 25.00 8.84
N LYS A 134 3.88 24.30 8.37
CA LYS A 134 4.93 24.90 7.53
C LYS A 134 4.77 24.59 6.04
N VAL A 135 4.27 23.41 5.72
CA VAL A 135 4.23 22.91 4.33
C VAL A 135 2.85 22.41 3.89
N GLY A 136 1.86 22.43 4.77
CA GLY A 136 0.57 21.82 4.53
C GLY A 136 0.64 20.29 4.53
N ASN A 137 -0.29 19.64 3.87
CA ASN A 137 -0.24 18.20 3.63
C ASN A 137 0.78 17.90 2.54
N VAL A 138 1.98 17.54 2.94
CA VAL A 138 3.10 17.30 2.02
C VAL A 138 2.81 16.19 0.99
N LYS A 139 1.95 15.21 1.31
CA LYS A 139 1.55 14.17 0.35
C LYS A 139 0.83 14.77 -0.84
N GLN A 140 -0.09 15.71 -0.62
CA GLN A 140 -0.79 16.42 -1.70
C GLN A 140 0.15 17.21 -2.62
N VAL A 141 1.23 17.79 -2.02
CA VAL A 141 2.25 18.54 -2.75
C VAL A 141 3.13 17.60 -3.58
N TRP A 142 3.53 16.45 -3.00
CA TRP A 142 4.38 15.47 -3.68
C TRP A 142 3.66 14.74 -4.81
N GLU A 143 2.37 14.38 -4.63
CA GLU A 143 1.60 13.66 -5.64
C GLU A 143 1.60 14.36 -7.01
N LEU A 144 1.40 15.67 -7.04
CA LEU A 144 1.49 16.43 -8.29
C LEU A 144 2.89 16.33 -8.92
N SER A 145 3.93 16.36 -8.10
CA SER A 145 5.33 16.32 -8.54
C SER A 145 5.83 14.91 -8.92
N ARG A 146 5.03 13.86 -8.72
CA ARG A 146 5.27 12.53 -9.32
C ARG A 146 5.08 12.54 -10.82
N LEU A 147 4.42 13.57 -11.36
CA LEU A 147 4.16 13.80 -12.78
C LEU A 147 3.21 12.77 -13.44
N HIS A 148 2.41 12.03 -12.64
CA HIS A 148 1.47 11.05 -13.17
C HIS A 148 0.40 11.67 -14.09
N HIS A 149 -0.03 12.90 -13.83
CA HIS A 149 -0.90 13.63 -14.73
C HIS A 149 -0.25 13.87 -16.11
N LEU A 150 1.08 13.99 -16.17
CA LEU A 150 1.81 14.14 -17.42
C LEU A 150 2.03 12.81 -18.15
N THR A 151 2.21 11.70 -17.41
CA THR A 151 2.24 10.37 -18.05
C THR A 151 0.89 10.05 -18.69
N LEU A 152 -0.22 10.41 -18.04
CA LEU A 152 -1.56 10.25 -18.61
C LEU A 152 -1.77 11.10 -19.87
N LEU A 153 -1.37 12.38 -19.86
CA LEU A 153 -1.42 13.24 -21.04
C LEU A 153 -0.53 12.70 -22.18
N ALA A 154 0.67 12.21 -21.85
CA ALA A 154 1.56 11.61 -22.84
C ALA A 154 0.97 10.30 -23.43
N THR A 155 0.27 9.50 -22.61
CA THR A 155 -0.48 8.32 -23.08
C THR A 155 -1.61 8.76 -24.02
N ALA A 156 -2.35 9.81 -23.68
CA ALA A 156 -3.41 10.34 -24.53
C ALA A 156 -2.86 10.83 -25.88
N TRP A 157 -1.71 11.53 -25.90
CA TRP A 157 -0.99 11.86 -27.15
C TRP A 157 -0.64 10.60 -27.94
N PHE A 158 -0.01 9.62 -27.31
CA PHE A 158 0.40 8.37 -27.94
C PHE A 158 -0.77 7.64 -28.62
N LEU A 159 -1.94 7.66 -27.96
CA LEU A 159 -3.15 7.01 -28.49
C LEU A 159 -3.88 7.80 -29.57
N SER A 160 -3.87 9.14 -29.54
CA SER A 160 -4.72 9.99 -30.41
C SER A 160 -3.97 10.86 -31.39
N GLN A 161 -2.68 11.12 -31.17
CA GLN A 161 -1.86 12.10 -31.89
C GLN A 161 -2.41 13.56 -31.79
N ASP A 162 -3.24 13.84 -30.77
CA ASP A 162 -3.74 15.18 -30.50
C ASP A 162 -2.66 16.03 -29.81
N GLU A 163 -2.14 17.00 -30.56
CA GLU A 163 -0.99 17.82 -30.12
C GLU A 163 -1.27 18.65 -28.85
N ARG A 164 -2.53 18.89 -28.51
CA ARG A 164 -2.89 19.62 -27.28
C ARG A 164 -2.33 18.94 -26.02
N TYR A 165 -2.34 17.60 -25.99
CA TYR A 165 -1.80 16.83 -24.88
C TYR A 165 -0.27 16.97 -24.77
N ALA A 166 0.46 16.80 -25.89
CA ALA A 166 1.91 16.92 -25.91
C ALA A 166 2.38 18.33 -25.53
N ARG A 167 1.71 19.38 -26.02
CA ARG A 167 2.00 20.78 -25.66
C ARG A 167 1.81 21.02 -24.16
N ARG A 168 0.70 20.54 -23.56
CA ARG A 168 0.48 20.68 -22.11
C ARG A 168 1.56 19.96 -21.31
N VAL A 169 1.98 18.76 -21.72
CA VAL A 169 3.12 18.05 -21.12
C VAL A 169 4.39 18.91 -21.16
N ALA A 170 4.72 19.49 -22.32
CA ALA A 170 5.90 20.32 -22.49
C ALA A 170 5.87 21.58 -21.61
N ASP A 171 4.72 22.26 -21.53
CA ASP A 171 4.57 23.46 -20.72
C ASP A 171 4.75 23.17 -19.23
N HIS A 172 4.14 22.08 -18.73
CA HIS A 172 4.26 21.70 -17.33
C HIS A 172 5.68 21.21 -16.98
N LEU A 173 6.34 20.43 -17.84
CA LEU A 173 7.72 20.00 -17.60
C LEU A 173 8.67 21.18 -17.56
N ARG A 174 8.59 22.13 -18.50
CA ARG A 174 9.40 23.35 -18.49
C ARG A 174 9.15 24.21 -17.24
N SER A 175 7.88 24.29 -16.80
CA SER A 175 7.53 24.95 -15.54
C SER A 175 8.17 24.24 -14.35
N TRP A 176 7.97 22.92 -14.27
CA TRP A 176 8.51 22.14 -13.16
C TRP A 176 10.04 22.26 -13.06
N TRP A 177 10.77 22.14 -14.17
CA TRP A 177 12.24 22.22 -14.19
C TRP A 177 12.75 23.57 -13.73
N ARG A 178 12.07 24.65 -14.09
CA ARG A 178 12.46 26.02 -13.67
C ARG A 178 12.14 26.30 -12.21
N GLU A 179 11.00 25.82 -11.74
CA GLU A 179 10.54 26.07 -10.38
C GLU A 179 11.23 25.19 -9.33
N ASN A 180 11.79 24.05 -9.72
CA ASN A 180 12.35 23.04 -8.82
C ASN A 180 13.85 22.78 -9.05
N PRO A 181 14.73 23.77 -8.85
CA PRO A 181 16.16 23.58 -9.04
C PRO A 181 16.75 22.65 -7.97
N PHE A 182 17.97 22.16 -8.25
CA PHE A 182 18.60 21.11 -7.44
C PHE A 182 18.70 21.44 -5.96
N LEU A 183 18.22 20.56 -5.10
CA LEU A 183 18.21 20.66 -3.64
C LEU A 183 17.47 21.86 -3.07
N SER A 184 16.58 22.50 -3.83
CA SER A 184 15.72 23.58 -3.35
C SER A 184 14.28 23.12 -3.20
N GLY A 185 13.67 23.47 -2.07
CA GLY A 185 12.27 23.20 -1.76
C GLY A 185 11.96 21.75 -1.37
N VAL A 186 10.67 21.50 -1.20
CA VAL A 186 10.10 20.26 -0.64
C VAL A 186 10.24 19.06 -1.57
N HIS A 187 10.38 19.26 -2.88
CA HIS A 187 10.43 18.18 -3.88
C HIS A 187 11.75 17.43 -3.93
N TRP A 188 12.76 17.87 -3.15
CA TRP A 188 14.05 17.22 -2.99
C TRP A 188 14.27 16.62 -1.59
N THR A 189 13.19 16.48 -0.79
CA THR A 189 13.30 16.01 0.60
C THR A 189 13.22 14.49 0.74
N SER A 190 12.69 13.77 -0.26
CA SER A 190 12.39 12.35 -0.17
C SER A 190 12.82 11.60 -1.44
N GLY A 191 13.67 10.58 -1.30
CA GLY A 191 14.21 9.78 -2.42
C GLY A 191 13.12 9.03 -3.19
N ILE A 192 12.07 8.53 -2.52
CA ILE A 192 10.95 7.83 -3.16
C ILE A 192 10.29 8.70 -4.23
N GLU A 193 10.07 9.98 -3.94
CA GLU A 193 9.46 10.93 -4.88
C GLU A 193 10.34 11.16 -6.12
N LEU A 194 11.67 11.18 -5.92
CA LEU A 194 12.62 11.32 -7.01
C LEU A 194 12.64 10.06 -7.90
N GLY A 195 12.55 8.89 -7.29
CA GLY A 195 12.49 7.62 -8.00
C GLY A 195 11.26 7.52 -8.90
N ILE A 196 10.08 7.78 -8.37
CA ILE A 196 8.82 7.78 -9.12
C ILE A 196 8.86 8.81 -10.27
N ARG A 197 9.36 10.00 -9.99
CA ARG A 197 9.49 11.07 -11.01
C ARG A 197 10.40 10.67 -12.15
N LEU A 198 11.50 9.97 -11.88
CA LEU A 198 12.39 9.45 -12.94
C LEU A 198 11.70 8.41 -13.82
N ILE A 199 10.87 7.53 -13.23
CA ILE A 199 10.04 6.57 -14.00
C ILE A 199 9.07 7.35 -14.89
N SER A 200 8.36 8.34 -14.34
CA SER A 200 7.45 9.19 -15.10
C SER A 200 8.16 9.90 -16.26
N LEU A 201 9.33 10.49 -16.02
CA LEU A 201 10.11 11.17 -17.07
C LEU A 201 10.53 10.24 -18.21
N ALA A 202 10.95 9.01 -17.91
CA ALA A 202 11.31 8.02 -18.91
C ALA A 202 10.09 7.63 -19.78
N TRP A 203 8.95 7.40 -19.13
CA TRP A 203 7.73 7.04 -19.84
C TRP A 203 7.13 8.20 -20.62
N ILE A 204 7.15 9.43 -20.10
CA ILE A 204 6.72 10.64 -20.86
C ILE A 204 7.57 10.77 -22.13
N ARG A 205 8.91 10.68 -22.01
CA ARG A 205 9.79 10.76 -23.19
C ARG A 205 9.50 9.68 -24.24
N ARG A 206 9.23 8.47 -23.79
CA ARG A 206 8.92 7.31 -24.63
C ARG A 206 7.58 7.50 -25.37
N LEU A 207 6.54 7.89 -24.64
CA LEU A 207 5.20 8.08 -25.20
C LEU A 207 5.13 9.23 -26.20
N LEU A 208 5.98 10.25 -26.01
CA LEU A 208 6.08 11.40 -26.93
C LEU A 208 7.10 11.17 -28.08
N ALA A 209 7.59 9.94 -28.30
CA ALA A 209 8.69 9.70 -29.23
C ALA A 209 8.46 10.28 -30.64
N ASP A 210 7.25 10.20 -31.15
CA ASP A 210 6.86 10.68 -32.49
C ASP A 210 6.43 12.16 -32.50
N TRP A 211 6.42 12.84 -31.35
CA TRP A 211 6.09 14.26 -31.30
C TRP A 211 7.31 15.10 -31.76
N PRO A 212 7.15 16.00 -32.78
CA PRO A 212 8.29 16.76 -33.33
C PRO A 212 9.04 17.60 -32.32
N GLY A 213 8.38 18.05 -31.24
CA GLY A 213 8.98 18.87 -30.17
C GLY A 213 9.74 18.08 -29.09
N VAL A 214 9.74 16.75 -29.12
CA VAL A 214 10.24 15.93 -28.01
C VAL A 214 11.74 16.08 -27.80
N ALA A 215 12.56 16.13 -28.85
CA ALA A 215 13.99 16.28 -28.72
C ALA A 215 14.38 17.68 -28.18
N ASP A 216 13.62 18.72 -28.54
CA ASP A 216 13.79 20.06 -27.97
C ASP A 216 13.38 20.16 -26.51
N LEU A 217 12.48 19.26 -26.08
CA LEU A 217 12.03 19.20 -24.69
C LEU A 217 13.02 18.43 -23.79
N PHE A 218 13.68 17.38 -24.27
CA PHE A 218 14.54 16.49 -23.47
C PHE A 218 16.03 16.60 -23.85
N GLU A 219 16.41 16.18 -25.04
CA GLU A 219 17.81 16.01 -25.45
C GLU A 219 18.54 17.33 -25.64
N ARG A 220 17.86 18.35 -26.18
CA ARG A 220 18.43 19.66 -26.47
C ARG A 220 18.25 20.68 -25.37
N ASP A 221 17.36 20.44 -24.41
CA ASP A 221 17.18 21.30 -23.23
C ASP A 221 18.20 20.94 -22.17
N ALA A 222 19.22 21.79 -22.01
CA ALA A 222 20.28 21.56 -21.02
C ALA A 222 19.78 21.50 -19.59
N LEU A 223 18.65 22.13 -19.26
CA LEU A 223 18.05 22.07 -17.93
C LEU A 223 17.37 20.71 -17.72
N ALA A 224 16.65 20.18 -18.71
CA ALA A 224 16.08 18.85 -18.66
C ALA A 224 17.16 17.78 -18.40
N VAL A 225 18.25 17.83 -19.17
CA VAL A 225 19.40 16.92 -18.99
C VAL A 225 20.00 17.03 -17.59
N ARG A 226 20.13 18.28 -17.04
CA ARG A 226 20.61 18.48 -15.67
C ARG A 226 19.64 17.95 -14.63
N GLN A 227 18.35 18.16 -14.80
CA GLN A 227 17.32 17.64 -13.90
C GLN A 227 17.39 16.11 -13.80
N ILE A 228 17.44 15.40 -14.93
CA ILE A 228 17.58 13.95 -14.97
C ILE A 228 18.88 13.49 -14.27
N ARG A 229 20.00 14.19 -14.48
CA ARG A 229 21.26 13.86 -13.80
C ARG A 229 21.22 14.16 -12.31
N TRP A 230 20.60 15.27 -11.88
CA TRP A 230 20.50 15.65 -10.48
C TRP A 230 19.71 14.64 -9.65
N HIS A 231 18.58 14.16 -10.19
CA HIS A 231 17.79 13.11 -9.57
C HIS A 231 18.63 11.84 -9.35
N GLN A 232 19.29 11.35 -10.40
CA GLN A 232 20.12 10.16 -10.31
C GLN A 232 21.31 10.33 -9.34
N ARG A 233 21.96 11.50 -9.34
CA ARG A 233 23.02 11.83 -8.36
C ARG A 233 22.52 11.84 -6.93
N TYR A 234 21.33 12.37 -6.70
CA TYR A 234 20.71 12.35 -5.37
C TYR A 234 20.46 10.91 -4.90
N LEU A 235 19.79 10.10 -5.69
CA LEU A 235 19.49 8.70 -5.36
C LEU A 235 20.77 7.89 -5.09
N ALA A 236 21.80 8.07 -5.91
CA ALA A 236 23.08 7.41 -5.69
C ALA A 236 23.79 7.83 -4.39
N ALA A 237 23.56 9.05 -3.89
CA ALA A 237 24.20 9.58 -2.69
C ALA A 237 23.42 9.27 -1.40
N PHE A 238 22.09 9.22 -1.47
CA PHE A 238 21.19 9.16 -0.32
C PHE A 238 20.20 7.99 -0.38
N PRO A 239 20.63 6.73 -0.64
CA PRO A 239 19.71 5.60 -0.63
C PRO A 239 19.14 5.36 0.76
N SER A 240 17.87 5.02 0.83
CA SER A 240 17.21 4.60 2.07
C SER A 240 17.84 3.33 2.63
N ARG A 241 18.11 3.31 3.96
CA ARG A 241 18.75 2.19 4.66
C ARG A 241 18.19 1.99 6.06
N GLY A 242 18.56 0.86 6.67
CA GLY A 242 18.15 0.51 8.04
C GLY A 242 16.64 0.45 8.16
N SER A 243 16.07 1.12 9.14
CA SER A 243 14.63 1.16 9.37
C SER A 243 13.80 1.85 8.26
N SER A 244 14.44 2.47 7.27
CA SER A 244 13.79 3.05 6.09
C SER A 244 14.03 2.25 4.81
N ALA A 245 14.58 1.01 4.90
CA ALA A 245 14.82 0.13 3.76
C ALA A 245 13.59 -0.74 3.45
N ASN A 246 12.45 -0.09 3.26
CA ASN A 246 11.16 -0.66 2.90
C ASN A 246 10.81 -0.28 1.43
N ASN A 247 9.55 -0.01 1.11
CA ASN A 247 9.12 0.45 -0.22
C ASN A 247 9.93 1.66 -0.74
N HIS A 248 10.49 2.49 0.15
CA HIS A 248 11.31 3.65 -0.23
C HIS A 248 12.54 3.24 -1.03
N VAL A 249 13.34 2.29 -0.53
CA VAL A 249 14.55 1.85 -1.23
C VAL A 249 14.22 1.17 -2.57
N ILE A 250 13.07 0.50 -2.66
CA ILE A 250 12.61 -0.12 -3.91
C ILE A 250 12.27 0.95 -4.95
N ALA A 251 11.51 1.98 -4.58
CA ALA A 251 11.18 3.08 -5.49
C ALA A 251 12.43 3.86 -5.94
N GLU A 252 13.37 4.10 -5.03
CA GLU A 252 14.65 4.74 -5.32
C GLU A 252 15.48 3.93 -6.32
N ALA A 253 15.60 2.61 -6.09
CA ALA A 253 16.36 1.71 -6.95
C ALA A 253 15.69 1.51 -8.32
N ALA A 254 14.36 1.31 -8.34
CA ALA A 254 13.58 1.19 -9.57
C ALA A 254 13.68 2.45 -10.43
N GLY A 255 13.48 3.64 -9.85
CA GLY A 255 13.59 4.90 -10.58
C GLY A 255 14.98 5.17 -11.11
N GLN A 256 16.02 4.85 -10.34
CA GLN A 256 17.41 5.00 -10.81
C GLN A 256 17.75 4.00 -11.91
N LEU A 257 17.27 2.75 -11.83
CA LEU A 257 17.46 1.75 -12.87
C LEU A 257 16.78 2.17 -14.17
N VAL A 258 15.49 2.51 -14.11
CA VAL A 258 14.71 2.99 -15.26
C VAL A 258 15.40 4.18 -15.92
N ALA A 259 15.77 5.20 -15.15
CA ALA A 259 16.43 6.39 -15.73
C ALA A 259 17.82 6.09 -16.29
N SER A 260 18.58 5.18 -15.71
CA SER A 260 19.91 4.82 -16.21
C SER A 260 19.85 3.97 -17.47
N CYS A 261 18.78 3.20 -17.69
CA CYS A 261 18.49 2.49 -18.92
C CYS A 261 17.96 3.43 -20.00
N ALA A 262 16.94 4.23 -19.68
CA ALA A 262 16.29 5.10 -20.65
C ALA A 262 17.16 6.31 -21.08
N PHE A 263 17.97 6.84 -20.16
CA PHE A 263 18.85 8.00 -20.38
C PHE A 263 20.33 7.66 -20.11
N PRO A 264 20.98 6.81 -20.94
CA PRO A 264 22.39 6.42 -20.75
C PRO A 264 23.36 7.55 -21.11
N TRP A 265 22.98 8.80 -20.83
CA TRP A 265 23.62 10.03 -21.31
C TRP A 265 24.85 10.44 -20.52
N PHE A 266 25.02 9.88 -19.33
CA PHE A 266 26.05 10.33 -18.37
C PHE A 266 27.15 9.29 -18.23
N ARG A 267 28.38 9.75 -18.00
CA ARG A 267 29.52 8.85 -17.73
C ARG A 267 29.28 7.93 -16.53
N GLU A 268 28.37 8.32 -15.63
CA GLU A 268 27.99 7.56 -14.45
C GLU A 268 26.85 6.55 -14.70
N SER A 269 26.16 6.64 -15.84
CA SER A 269 24.94 5.87 -16.12
C SER A 269 25.13 4.36 -15.97
N GLU A 270 26.22 3.81 -16.51
CA GLU A 270 26.54 2.38 -16.39
C GLU A 270 26.72 1.93 -14.93
N ARG A 271 27.40 2.73 -14.12
CA ARG A 271 27.57 2.46 -12.69
C ARG A 271 26.25 2.57 -11.94
N TRP A 272 25.44 3.57 -12.25
CA TRP A 272 24.12 3.75 -11.62
C TRP A 272 23.19 2.59 -11.97
N ARG A 273 23.12 2.19 -13.24
CA ARG A 273 22.35 1.06 -13.72
C ARG A 273 22.70 -0.23 -12.98
N ARG A 274 24.00 -0.60 -12.97
CA ARG A 274 24.45 -1.82 -12.30
C ARG A 274 24.15 -1.81 -10.79
N ASN A 275 24.43 -0.70 -10.11
CA ASN A 275 24.24 -0.61 -8.68
C ASN A 275 22.75 -0.62 -8.29
N SER A 276 21.90 0.06 -9.07
CA SER A 276 20.45 0.09 -8.81
C SER A 276 19.79 -1.25 -9.14
N ALA A 277 20.23 -1.97 -10.18
CA ALA A 277 19.76 -3.33 -10.46
C ALA A 277 20.05 -4.27 -9.29
N LEU A 278 21.30 -4.33 -8.82
CA LEU A 278 21.70 -5.16 -7.68
C LEU A 278 20.95 -4.78 -6.39
N LEU A 279 20.72 -3.48 -6.18
CA LEU A 279 19.97 -3.00 -5.03
C LEU A 279 18.51 -3.42 -5.11
N LEU A 280 17.86 -3.22 -6.27
CA LEU A 280 16.46 -3.58 -6.49
C LEU A 280 16.21 -5.08 -6.31
N GLU A 281 17.03 -5.93 -6.96
CA GLU A 281 16.92 -7.39 -6.85
C GLU A 281 17.03 -7.87 -5.40
N ARG A 282 18.02 -7.34 -4.66
CA ARG A 282 18.19 -7.68 -3.25
C ARG A 282 17.02 -7.22 -2.39
N GLU A 283 16.55 -6.00 -2.59
CA GLU A 283 15.52 -5.42 -1.72
C GLU A 283 14.11 -5.94 -2.07
N LEU A 284 13.81 -6.31 -3.31
CA LEU A 284 12.57 -7.02 -3.65
C LEU A 284 12.47 -8.35 -2.89
N ILE A 285 13.56 -9.11 -2.84
CA ILE A 285 13.61 -10.38 -2.10
C ILE A 285 13.47 -10.14 -0.59
N ARG A 286 14.12 -9.09 -0.05
CA ARG A 286 14.10 -8.77 1.38
C ARG A 286 12.77 -8.21 1.86
N ASN A 287 12.08 -7.45 1.02
CA ASN A 287 10.81 -6.79 1.36
C ASN A 287 9.59 -7.67 1.06
N THR A 288 9.78 -8.89 0.57
CA THR A 288 8.71 -9.80 0.19
C THR A 288 8.93 -11.17 0.83
N PHE A 289 7.88 -11.80 1.31
CA PHE A 289 7.91 -13.19 1.74
C PHE A 289 8.07 -14.14 0.54
N PRO A 290 8.55 -15.38 0.73
CA PRO A 290 8.58 -16.38 -0.33
C PRO A 290 7.25 -16.59 -1.05
N SER A 291 6.13 -16.50 -0.33
CA SER A 291 4.77 -16.56 -0.85
C SER A 291 4.39 -15.41 -1.80
N GLY A 292 5.18 -14.35 -1.86
CA GLY A 292 4.89 -13.15 -2.66
C GLY A 292 4.18 -12.04 -1.90
N ILE A 293 3.76 -12.24 -0.65
CA ILE A 293 3.18 -11.18 0.16
C ILE A 293 4.27 -10.19 0.61
N GLY A 294 3.96 -8.91 0.58
CA GLY A 294 4.84 -7.85 1.05
C GLY A 294 5.05 -7.91 2.57
N ARG A 295 6.32 -7.83 3.03
CA ARG A 295 6.62 -7.88 4.47
C ARG A 295 6.13 -6.67 5.26
N GLU A 296 5.80 -5.57 4.61
CA GLU A 296 5.16 -4.43 5.26
C GLU A 296 3.76 -4.75 5.76
N LEU A 297 3.15 -5.83 5.26
CA LEU A 297 1.79 -6.28 5.60
C LEU A 297 0.79 -5.11 5.48
N ALA A 298 0.90 -4.42 4.36
CA ALA A 298 0.05 -3.33 3.95
C ALA A 298 -0.30 -3.51 2.47
N SER A 299 -1.56 -3.76 2.18
CA SER A 299 -2.00 -4.21 0.86
C SER A 299 -1.64 -3.24 -0.26
N ASP A 300 -1.88 -1.95 -0.08
CA ASP A 300 -1.57 -0.94 -1.10
C ASP A 300 -0.07 -0.81 -1.37
N TYR A 301 0.76 -1.01 -0.34
CA TYR A 301 2.22 -1.03 -0.51
C TYR A 301 2.71 -2.27 -1.25
N GLN A 302 2.02 -3.42 -1.12
CA GLN A 302 2.32 -4.59 -1.93
C GLN A 302 2.06 -4.32 -3.43
N CYS A 303 0.92 -3.74 -3.77
CA CYS A 303 0.60 -3.33 -5.14
C CYS A 303 1.64 -2.35 -5.68
N PHE A 304 1.95 -1.31 -4.93
CA PHE A 304 2.94 -0.29 -5.27
C PHE A 304 4.35 -0.86 -5.52
N VAL A 305 4.82 -1.76 -4.65
CA VAL A 305 6.13 -2.42 -4.79
C VAL A 305 6.17 -3.33 -6.03
N ALA A 306 5.07 -4.05 -6.32
CA ALA A 306 4.98 -4.88 -7.51
C ALA A 306 4.99 -4.04 -8.80
N GLU A 307 4.25 -2.93 -8.85
CA GLU A 307 4.27 -1.98 -9.98
C GLU A 307 5.68 -1.44 -10.26
N LEU A 308 6.38 -1.01 -9.21
CA LEU A 308 7.77 -0.52 -9.32
C LEU A 308 8.72 -1.61 -9.81
N GLY A 309 8.57 -2.82 -9.29
CA GLY A 309 9.35 -3.98 -9.68
C GLY A 309 9.17 -4.33 -11.16
N PHE A 310 7.92 -4.43 -11.62
CA PHE A 310 7.61 -4.69 -13.02
C PHE A 310 8.07 -3.57 -13.94
N ALA A 311 7.84 -2.30 -13.58
CA ALA A 311 8.28 -1.17 -14.38
C ALA A 311 9.82 -1.17 -14.60
N ALA A 312 10.57 -1.46 -13.54
CA ALA A 312 12.03 -1.54 -13.62
C ALA A 312 12.52 -2.78 -14.38
N ALA A 313 11.85 -3.94 -14.20
CA ALA A 313 12.21 -5.18 -14.87
C ALA A 313 11.99 -5.08 -16.40
N VAL A 314 10.86 -4.51 -16.82
CA VAL A 314 10.54 -4.26 -18.23
C VAL A 314 11.56 -3.31 -18.88
N GLU A 315 11.94 -2.24 -18.18
CA GLU A 315 12.93 -1.28 -18.67
C GLU A 315 14.32 -1.92 -18.82
N ALA A 316 14.73 -2.69 -17.83
CA ALA A 316 16.00 -3.41 -17.85
C ALA A 316 16.07 -4.42 -19.01
N GLU A 317 14.97 -5.15 -19.24
CA GLU A 317 14.84 -6.09 -20.37
C GLU A 317 14.95 -5.37 -21.70
N ALA A 318 14.14 -4.33 -21.92
CA ALA A 318 14.11 -3.59 -23.19
C ALA A 318 15.44 -2.90 -23.51
N SER A 319 16.23 -2.57 -22.48
CA SER A 319 17.57 -1.98 -22.66
C SER A 319 18.70 -3.01 -22.84
N GLY A 320 18.39 -4.33 -22.90
CA GLY A 320 19.37 -5.40 -23.04
C GLY A 320 20.14 -5.74 -21.76
N HIS A 321 19.63 -5.36 -20.60
CA HIS A 321 20.24 -5.60 -19.28
C HIS A 321 19.27 -6.28 -18.31
N PRO A 322 18.75 -7.48 -18.67
CA PRO A 322 17.68 -8.14 -17.92
C PRO A 322 18.05 -8.36 -16.45
N LEU A 323 17.06 -8.27 -15.59
CA LEU A 323 17.18 -8.70 -14.20
C LEU A 323 17.24 -10.23 -14.11
N SER A 324 17.70 -10.74 -12.96
CA SER A 324 17.85 -12.18 -12.73
C SER A 324 16.51 -12.92 -12.76
N GLN A 325 16.53 -14.21 -13.07
CA GLN A 325 15.36 -15.08 -13.01
C GLN A 325 14.73 -15.09 -11.62
N VAL A 326 15.55 -15.03 -10.56
CA VAL A 326 15.04 -14.96 -9.16
C VAL A 326 14.16 -13.73 -8.93
N THR A 327 14.47 -12.61 -9.57
CA THR A 327 13.64 -11.41 -9.51
C THR A 327 12.30 -11.61 -10.22
N TRP A 328 12.30 -12.21 -11.40
CA TRP A 328 11.06 -12.53 -12.13
C TRP A 328 10.22 -13.56 -11.38
N ASP A 329 10.83 -14.58 -10.75
CA ASP A 329 10.14 -15.53 -9.90
C ASP A 329 9.48 -14.83 -8.70
N ARG A 330 10.15 -13.84 -8.09
CA ARG A 330 9.61 -13.06 -7.00
C ARG A 330 8.43 -12.17 -7.45
N LEU A 331 8.55 -11.49 -8.58
CA LEU A 331 7.47 -10.69 -9.15
C LEU A 331 6.26 -11.57 -9.53
N GLY A 332 6.52 -12.77 -10.06
CA GLY A 332 5.48 -13.75 -10.33
C GLY A 332 4.76 -14.22 -9.06
N ALA A 333 5.50 -14.51 -7.99
CA ALA A 333 4.92 -14.87 -6.69
C ALA A 333 4.09 -13.71 -6.09
N MET A 334 4.54 -12.46 -6.24
CA MET A 334 3.77 -11.28 -5.83
C MET A 334 2.45 -11.16 -6.59
N ALA A 335 2.45 -11.45 -7.90
CA ALA A 335 1.24 -11.44 -8.72
C ALA A 335 0.31 -12.62 -8.38
N ASP A 336 0.84 -13.82 -8.11
CA ASP A 336 0.06 -14.97 -7.68
C ASP A 336 -0.61 -14.72 -6.33
N SER A 337 0.13 -14.20 -5.35
CA SER A 337 -0.45 -13.85 -4.04
C SER A 337 -1.49 -12.74 -4.16
N ALA A 338 -1.24 -11.74 -4.99
CA ALA A 338 -2.19 -10.68 -5.30
C ALA A 338 -3.50 -11.26 -5.84
N ALA A 339 -3.44 -12.10 -6.89
CA ALA A 339 -4.62 -12.73 -7.47
C ALA A 339 -5.38 -13.63 -6.48
N ALA A 340 -4.66 -14.32 -5.59
CA ALA A 340 -5.25 -15.18 -4.59
C ALA A 340 -6.01 -14.42 -3.51
N MET A 341 -5.52 -13.26 -3.09
CA MET A 341 -6.12 -12.47 -2.00
C MET A 341 -7.40 -11.72 -2.38
N LEU A 342 -7.64 -11.45 -3.67
CA LEU A 342 -8.80 -10.64 -4.09
C LEU A 342 -10.12 -11.31 -3.78
N ASP A 343 -11.15 -10.50 -3.51
CA ASP A 343 -12.55 -10.92 -3.45
C ASP A 343 -13.15 -11.03 -4.88
N GLU A 344 -14.42 -11.40 -4.99
CA GLU A 344 -15.11 -11.54 -6.28
C GLU A 344 -15.23 -10.21 -7.07
N ARG A 345 -15.11 -9.05 -6.40
CA ARG A 345 -15.06 -7.73 -7.03
C ARG A 345 -13.63 -7.24 -7.30
N LEU A 346 -12.66 -8.15 -7.23
CA LEU A 346 -11.24 -7.88 -7.43
C LEU A 346 -10.68 -6.83 -6.45
N ARG A 347 -11.19 -6.78 -5.22
CA ARG A 347 -10.68 -5.88 -4.18
C ARG A 347 -9.73 -6.63 -3.24
N PRO A 348 -8.60 -6.02 -2.87
CA PRO A 348 -7.66 -6.59 -1.91
C PRO A 348 -8.21 -6.55 -0.48
N PRO A 349 -7.61 -7.30 0.47
CA PRO A 349 -7.77 -7.02 1.89
C PRO A 349 -7.35 -5.58 2.21
N ARG A 350 -7.93 -5.01 3.28
CA ARG A 350 -7.61 -3.67 3.76
C ARG A 350 -6.59 -3.70 4.90
N GLN A 351 -5.52 -4.46 4.72
CA GLN A 351 -4.51 -4.66 5.75
C GLN A 351 -3.53 -3.48 5.80
N GLY A 352 -3.27 -2.98 7.02
CA GLY A 352 -2.28 -1.96 7.31
C GLY A 352 -2.58 -0.60 6.66
N ASP A 353 -1.56 0.24 6.56
CA ASP A 353 -1.68 1.56 5.95
C ASP A 353 -1.97 1.51 4.45
N SER A 354 -2.81 2.45 4.00
CA SER A 354 -3.03 2.79 2.59
C SER A 354 -2.71 4.25 2.34
N ASP A 355 -1.95 4.55 1.27
CA ASP A 355 -1.65 5.92 0.86
C ASP A 355 -2.01 6.20 -0.62
N GLU A 356 -2.70 5.26 -1.26
CA GLU A 356 -3.10 5.33 -2.66
C GLU A 356 -1.92 5.56 -3.63
N GLY A 357 -0.67 5.34 -3.17
CA GLY A 357 0.54 5.59 -3.94
C GLY A 357 0.64 4.70 -5.19
N CYS A 358 1.04 5.27 -6.33
CA CYS A 358 1.20 4.61 -7.61
C CYS A 358 2.65 4.67 -8.08
N GLY A 359 3.17 3.58 -8.65
CA GLY A 359 4.53 3.52 -9.20
C GLY A 359 4.63 4.09 -10.61
N LEU A 360 3.62 3.85 -11.44
CA LEU A 360 3.53 4.32 -12.83
C LEU A 360 2.06 4.37 -13.25
N LEU A 361 1.64 5.45 -13.88
CA LEU A 361 0.27 5.64 -14.36
C LEU A 361 0.27 5.81 -15.89
N LEU A 362 -0.19 4.79 -16.61
CA LEU A 362 -0.34 4.76 -18.08
C LEU A 362 -1.81 4.58 -18.53
N ASP A 363 -2.75 4.55 -17.59
CA ASP A 363 -4.20 4.49 -17.85
C ASP A 363 -4.91 5.60 -17.05
N ALA A 364 -6.21 5.72 -17.19
CA ALA A 364 -7.02 6.58 -16.34
C ALA A 364 -6.88 6.14 -14.86
N PRO A 365 -6.83 7.09 -13.91
CA PRO A 365 -6.79 6.75 -12.49
C PRO A 365 -7.98 5.87 -12.09
N ALA A 366 -7.70 4.84 -11.30
CA ALA A 366 -8.70 3.95 -10.73
C ALA A 366 -8.54 3.87 -9.21
N ALA A 367 -9.67 3.85 -8.50
CA ALA A 367 -9.67 3.71 -7.05
C ALA A 367 -9.11 2.33 -6.60
N ASN A 368 -9.32 1.29 -7.40
CA ASN A 368 -8.74 -0.03 -7.22
C ASN A 368 -7.76 -0.33 -8.36
N ARG A 369 -6.48 -0.40 -8.05
CA ARG A 369 -5.38 -0.63 -9.01
C ARG A 369 -5.00 -2.11 -9.18
N TRP A 370 -5.54 -3.00 -8.35
CA TRP A 370 -5.21 -4.41 -8.37
C TRP A 370 -5.59 -5.12 -9.67
N PRO A 371 -6.74 -4.82 -10.30
CA PRO A 371 -7.03 -5.33 -11.64
C PRO A 371 -5.99 -4.95 -12.68
N SER A 372 -5.50 -3.69 -12.66
CA SER A 372 -4.44 -3.22 -13.57
C SER A 372 -3.10 -3.92 -13.31
N LEU A 373 -2.74 -4.14 -12.04
CA LEU A 373 -1.55 -4.93 -11.68
C LEU A 373 -1.65 -6.36 -12.23
N LEU A 374 -2.81 -7.02 -12.08
CA LEU A 374 -3.01 -8.38 -12.62
C LEU A 374 -3.02 -8.40 -14.15
N ALA A 375 -3.59 -7.40 -14.82
CA ALA A 375 -3.54 -7.28 -16.26
C ALA A 375 -2.10 -7.12 -16.76
N LEU A 376 -1.28 -6.31 -16.09
CA LEU A 376 0.15 -6.16 -16.36
C LEU A 376 0.90 -7.47 -16.13
N ALA A 377 0.66 -8.14 -15.00
CA ALA A 377 1.31 -9.39 -14.67
C ALA A 377 0.92 -10.52 -15.64
N ASP A 378 -0.35 -10.60 -16.11
CA ASP A 378 -0.76 -11.57 -17.13
C ASP A 378 0.06 -11.41 -18.41
N VAL A 379 0.29 -10.20 -18.86
CA VAL A 379 1.08 -9.94 -20.08
C VAL A 379 2.54 -10.33 -19.88
N LEU A 380 3.12 -10.02 -18.71
CA LEU A 380 4.56 -10.17 -18.44
C LEU A 380 4.97 -11.58 -17.99
N VAL A 381 4.18 -12.23 -17.14
CA VAL A 381 4.51 -13.54 -16.54
C VAL A 381 3.44 -14.60 -16.78
N GLY A 382 2.32 -14.23 -17.40
CA GLY A 382 1.19 -15.11 -17.66
C GLY A 382 0.34 -15.35 -16.41
N ARG A 383 -0.96 -15.46 -16.60
CA ARG A 383 -1.90 -15.84 -15.55
C ARG A 383 -1.99 -17.34 -15.39
N LEU A 384 -2.41 -17.78 -14.22
CA LEU A 384 -2.80 -19.15 -13.95
C LEU A 384 -4.31 -19.33 -14.18
N ASP A 385 -4.79 -20.56 -14.35
CA ASP A 385 -6.20 -20.85 -14.66
C ASP A 385 -7.16 -20.34 -13.58
N TRP A 386 -6.72 -20.38 -12.33
CA TRP A 386 -7.49 -19.91 -11.17
C TRP A 386 -7.46 -18.39 -10.94
N TRP A 387 -6.64 -17.63 -11.71
CA TRP A 387 -6.61 -16.16 -11.59
C TRP A 387 -7.92 -15.57 -12.09
N PRO A 388 -8.42 -14.49 -11.46
CA PRO A 388 -9.47 -13.69 -12.06
C PRO A 388 -8.97 -13.09 -13.39
N ARG A 389 -9.90 -12.74 -14.27
CA ARG A 389 -9.62 -12.18 -15.60
C ARG A 389 -9.94 -10.68 -15.62
N PRO A 390 -9.03 -9.80 -15.21
CA PRO A 390 -9.24 -8.38 -15.37
C PRO A 390 -9.28 -8.01 -16.86
N ALA A 391 -10.02 -6.97 -17.19
CA ALA A 391 -9.96 -6.41 -18.54
C ALA A 391 -8.56 -5.82 -18.82
N ALA A 392 -8.07 -5.98 -20.03
CA ALA A 392 -6.85 -5.31 -20.47
C ALA A 392 -7.04 -3.80 -20.43
N ASP A 393 -6.05 -3.11 -19.92
CA ASP A 393 -5.99 -1.65 -19.86
C ASP A 393 -4.87 -1.08 -20.75
N ALA A 394 -4.80 0.24 -20.90
CA ALA A 394 -3.77 0.86 -21.71
C ALA A 394 -2.37 0.59 -21.18
N GLY A 395 -2.20 0.61 -19.86
CA GLY A 395 -0.92 0.39 -19.18
C GLY A 395 -0.37 -1.01 -19.43
N SER A 396 -1.18 -2.05 -19.26
CA SER A 396 -0.79 -3.45 -19.47
C SER A 396 -0.39 -3.72 -20.94
N VAL A 397 -1.16 -3.19 -21.90
CA VAL A 397 -0.87 -3.35 -23.33
C VAL A 397 0.42 -2.62 -23.72
N ILE A 398 0.58 -1.36 -23.31
CA ILE A 398 1.76 -0.55 -23.65
C ILE A 398 3.02 -1.12 -23.00
N ALA A 399 2.97 -1.48 -21.70
CA ALA A 399 4.11 -2.06 -21.00
C ALA A 399 4.47 -3.46 -21.53
N GLY A 400 3.45 -4.28 -21.87
CA GLY A 400 3.66 -5.59 -22.49
C GLY A 400 4.30 -5.51 -23.86
N ALA A 401 3.85 -4.59 -24.71
CA ALA A 401 4.48 -4.35 -26.01
C ALA A 401 5.93 -3.87 -25.88
N PHE A 402 6.21 -3.03 -24.87
CA PHE A 402 7.57 -2.57 -24.58
C PHE A 402 8.48 -3.70 -24.07
N ALA A 403 7.98 -4.60 -23.24
CA ALA A 403 8.73 -5.78 -22.77
C ALA A 403 9.09 -6.74 -23.91
N GLY A 404 8.23 -6.84 -24.94
CA GLY A 404 8.44 -7.64 -26.13
C GLY A 404 8.33 -9.14 -25.94
N ARG A 405 8.33 -9.65 -24.70
CA ARG A 405 8.20 -11.08 -24.38
C ARG A 405 7.56 -11.32 -23.02
N ARG A 406 7.06 -12.53 -22.86
CA ARG A 406 6.59 -13.06 -21.57
C ARG A 406 7.72 -13.82 -20.88
N HIS A 407 7.84 -13.66 -19.57
CA HIS A 407 8.82 -14.36 -18.76
C HIS A 407 8.20 -15.61 -18.13
N GLN A 408 8.97 -16.70 -18.13
CA GLN A 408 8.59 -17.89 -17.37
C GLN A 408 8.91 -17.66 -15.89
N VAL A 409 8.03 -18.12 -15.02
CA VAL A 409 8.15 -18.05 -13.56
C VAL A 409 8.13 -19.48 -13.02
N ALA A 410 9.12 -19.80 -12.20
CA ALA A 410 9.22 -21.11 -11.58
C ALA A 410 8.23 -21.28 -10.41
N SER A 411 7.88 -22.55 -10.15
CA SER A 411 7.20 -22.97 -8.91
C SER A 411 5.89 -22.22 -8.57
N ARG A 412 5.04 -21.99 -9.56
CA ARG A 412 3.75 -21.33 -9.37
C ARG A 412 2.69 -22.32 -8.85
N PRO A 413 1.73 -21.84 -7.99
CA PRO A 413 0.72 -22.70 -7.39
C PRO A 413 -0.31 -23.20 -8.43
N GLY A 414 -0.55 -24.52 -8.47
CA GLY A 414 -1.53 -25.13 -9.39
C GLY A 414 -2.99 -24.83 -9.04
N GLN A 415 -3.26 -24.46 -7.78
CA GLN A 415 -4.58 -24.06 -7.28
C GLN A 415 -4.48 -22.73 -6.54
N ARG A 416 -5.60 -22.03 -6.39
CA ARG A 416 -5.67 -20.76 -5.68
C ARG A 416 -5.29 -20.95 -4.20
N PRO A 417 -4.18 -20.35 -3.73
CA PRO A 417 -3.82 -20.45 -2.32
C PRO A 417 -4.85 -19.78 -1.41
N SER A 418 -5.12 -20.39 -0.28
CA SER A 418 -5.93 -19.83 0.81
C SER A 418 -5.11 -19.48 2.04
N ARG A 419 -3.85 -19.96 2.12
CA ARG A 419 -2.95 -19.74 3.27
C ARG A 419 -1.57 -19.30 2.80
N PHE A 420 -1.07 -18.27 3.45
CA PHE A 420 0.27 -17.71 3.29
C PHE A 420 0.97 -17.74 4.64
N ALA A 421 1.43 -18.94 5.04
CA ALA A 421 1.91 -19.22 6.38
C ALA A 421 3.13 -18.37 6.79
N ASP A 422 3.99 -17.98 5.85
CA ASP A 422 5.15 -17.13 6.08
C ASP A 422 4.77 -15.67 6.37
N ALA A 423 3.59 -15.23 5.93
CA ALA A 423 3.00 -13.92 6.18
C ALA A 423 1.92 -13.95 7.27
N GLY A 424 1.48 -15.14 7.71
CA GLY A 424 0.40 -15.34 8.68
C GLY A 424 -0.97 -14.87 8.17
N VAL A 425 -1.20 -14.89 6.85
CA VAL A 425 -2.47 -14.52 6.24
C VAL A 425 -3.20 -15.78 5.79
N THR A 426 -4.43 -15.96 6.27
CA THR A 426 -5.31 -17.06 5.88
C THR A 426 -6.66 -16.52 5.38
N LEU A 427 -7.17 -17.11 4.30
CA LEU A 427 -8.43 -16.75 3.67
C LEU A 427 -9.39 -17.93 3.76
N LEU A 428 -10.49 -17.77 4.47
CA LEU A 428 -11.58 -18.72 4.48
C LEU A 428 -12.64 -18.28 3.47
N ARG A 429 -13.08 -19.17 2.58
CA ARG A 429 -13.95 -18.80 1.45
C ARG A 429 -15.02 -19.84 1.19
N THR A 430 -16.16 -19.38 0.68
CA THR A 430 -17.10 -20.24 -0.07
C THR A 430 -16.78 -20.16 -1.56
N SER A 431 -17.25 -21.13 -2.31
CA SER A 431 -17.21 -21.14 -3.78
C SER A 431 -18.56 -20.70 -4.37
N GLY A 432 -18.57 -20.27 -5.64
CA GLY A 432 -19.79 -19.91 -6.36
C GLY A 432 -20.19 -18.44 -6.17
N GLU A 433 -21.44 -18.14 -6.51
CA GLU A 433 -22.03 -16.80 -6.40
C GLU A 433 -22.19 -16.38 -4.93
N ASN A 434 -22.14 -15.06 -4.69
CA ASN A 434 -22.22 -14.49 -3.35
C ASN A 434 -21.14 -15.05 -2.41
N GLU A 435 -19.88 -14.98 -2.84
CA GLU A 435 -18.72 -15.46 -2.05
C GLU A 435 -18.76 -14.88 -0.62
N ILE A 436 -18.65 -15.75 0.39
CA ILE A 436 -18.18 -15.36 1.71
C ILE A 436 -16.66 -15.38 1.64
N TRP A 437 -16.05 -14.22 1.82
CA TRP A 437 -14.61 -14.03 1.86
C TRP A 437 -14.22 -13.53 3.25
N CYS A 438 -13.41 -14.30 3.95
CA CYS A 438 -12.93 -13.95 5.29
C CYS A 438 -11.41 -13.98 5.31
N ARG A 439 -10.77 -12.83 5.61
CA ARG A 439 -9.34 -12.75 5.91
C ARG A 439 -9.12 -12.86 7.41
N CYS A 440 -8.22 -13.75 7.81
CA CYS A 440 -7.75 -13.91 9.17
C CYS A 440 -6.28 -13.48 9.27
N ASP A 441 -5.92 -12.69 10.31
CA ASP A 441 -4.59 -12.13 10.52
C ASP A 441 -3.88 -12.79 11.70
N GLY A 442 -2.97 -13.71 11.41
CA GLY A 442 -2.07 -14.36 12.37
C GLY A 442 -0.59 -14.02 12.12
N GLY A 443 -0.33 -12.94 11.38
CA GLY A 443 0.99 -12.56 10.92
C GLY A 443 1.84 -11.75 11.91
N PRO A 444 3.10 -11.51 11.56
CA PRO A 444 3.94 -10.58 12.30
C PRO A 444 3.36 -9.17 12.23
N HIS A 445 3.66 -8.33 13.24
CA HIS A 445 3.11 -6.97 13.33
C HIS A 445 3.46 -6.06 12.15
N GLY A 446 4.52 -6.36 11.41
CA GLY A 446 4.96 -5.59 10.24
C GLY A 446 6.46 -5.73 9.99
N TYR A 447 7.02 -4.84 9.16
CA TYR A 447 8.37 -4.96 8.64
C TYR A 447 9.35 -4.00 9.31
N LEU A 448 10.58 -4.49 9.57
CA LEU A 448 11.66 -3.78 10.26
C LEU A 448 11.28 -3.37 11.69
N SER A 449 12.23 -2.76 12.41
CA SER A 449 12.03 -2.39 13.81
C SER A 449 10.97 -1.32 14.05
N ILE A 450 10.62 -0.54 13.04
CA ILE A 450 9.63 0.53 13.17
C ILE A 450 8.23 0.10 12.78
N ALA A 451 8.08 -0.98 11.98
CA ALA A 451 6.81 -1.46 11.45
C ALA A 451 5.91 -0.31 10.96
N ALA A 452 6.45 0.52 10.05
CA ALA A 452 5.93 1.85 9.74
C ALA A 452 4.45 1.85 9.34
N HIS A 453 4.01 0.82 8.62
CA HIS A 453 2.68 0.71 8.04
C HIS A 453 1.76 -0.28 8.77
N ALA A 454 2.20 -0.82 9.91
CA ALA A 454 1.41 -1.74 10.71
C ALA A 454 0.32 -1.04 11.53
N HIS A 455 -0.73 -1.79 11.84
CA HIS A 455 -1.76 -1.45 12.81
C HIS A 455 -1.72 -2.42 13.99
N ALA A 456 -2.41 -2.11 15.08
CA ALA A 456 -2.55 -3.00 16.24
C ALA A 456 -3.75 -3.93 16.04
N ASP A 457 -3.71 -4.76 15.01
CA ASP A 457 -4.81 -5.51 14.41
C ASP A 457 -4.58 -7.03 14.38
N ALA A 458 -3.60 -7.55 15.14
CA ALA A 458 -3.40 -9.00 15.22
C ALA A 458 -4.68 -9.73 15.63
N LEU A 459 -4.95 -10.87 15.00
CA LEU A 459 -6.17 -11.67 15.08
C LEU A 459 -7.44 -10.94 14.60
N SER A 460 -7.33 -9.80 13.93
CA SER A 460 -8.49 -9.18 13.31
C SER A 460 -9.00 -10.02 12.13
N VAL A 461 -10.28 -9.86 11.84
CA VAL A 461 -10.92 -10.47 10.67
C VAL A 461 -11.55 -9.41 9.79
N GLU A 462 -11.48 -9.60 8.49
CA GLU A 462 -12.33 -8.93 7.51
C GLU A 462 -13.29 -9.96 6.92
N VAL A 463 -14.56 -9.62 6.81
CA VAL A 463 -15.56 -10.50 6.21
C VAL A 463 -16.30 -9.72 5.13
N ARG A 464 -16.34 -10.30 3.92
CA ARG A 464 -17.11 -9.78 2.80
C ARG A 464 -18.14 -10.82 2.33
N TYR A 465 -19.27 -10.33 1.87
CA TYR A 465 -20.30 -11.11 1.22
C TYR A 465 -20.63 -10.49 -0.12
N ALA A 466 -20.53 -11.26 -1.20
CA ALA A 466 -20.70 -10.73 -2.56
C ALA A 466 -19.89 -9.46 -2.82
N GLY A 467 -18.69 -9.39 -2.24
CA GLY A 467 -17.81 -8.22 -2.29
C GLY A 467 -18.33 -6.99 -1.53
N ILE A 468 -19.35 -7.10 -0.66
CA ILE A 468 -19.73 -6.04 0.29
C ILE A 468 -18.96 -6.24 1.60
N ASP A 469 -18.41 -5.17 2.17
CA ASP A 469 -17.69 -5.21 3.44
C ASP A 469 -18.69 -5.40 4.60
N ILE A 470 -18.82 -6.62 5.13
CA ILE A 470 -19.71 -6.92 6.26
C ILE A 470 -19.00 -6.61 7.57
N LEU A 471 -17.89 -7.29 7.87
CA LEU A 471 -16.97 -6.88 8.91
C LEU A 471 -15.76 -6.24 8.24
N ALA A 472 -15.67 -4.92 8.32
CA ALA A 472 -14.69 -4.14 7.59
C ALA A 472 -13.47 -3.80 8.44
N ASP A 473 -12.29 -3.72 7.81
CA ASP A 473 -11.21 -2.93 8.38
C ASP A 473 -11.48 -1.44 8.10
N PRO A 474 -11.38 -0.55 9.10
CA PRO A 474 -11.76 0.85 8.93
C PRO A 474 -10.78 1.67 8.09
N GLY A 475 -9.57 1.17 7.80
CA GLY A 475 -8.56 1.81 6.95
C GLY A 475 -7.65 2.78 7.67
N THR A 476 -7.07 3.74 6.94
CA THR A 476 -5.94 4.59 7.41
C THR A 476 -6.32 6.03 7.72
N TYR A 477 -7.14 6.64 6.91
CA TYR A 477 -7.56 8.04 6.92
C TYR A 477 -6.42 9.06 6.74
N CYS A 478 -5.45 9.15 7.65
CA CYS A 478 -4.41 10.18 7.56
C CYS A 478 -3.06 9.71 8.13
N TYR A 479 -1.99 10.39 7.71
CA TYR A 479 -0.63 10.18 8.23
C TYR A 479 -0.17 11.29 9.16
N HIS A 480 -0.55 12.53 8.87
CA HIS A 480 -0.14 13.73 9.58
C HIS A 480 -1.36 14.64 9.81
N GLY A 481 -1.19 15.63 10.68
CA GLY A 481 -2.18 16.68 10.95
C GLY A 481 -3.14 16.34 12.07
N GLU A 482 -3.91 15.30 11.92
CA GLU A 482 -4.93 14.89 12.89
C GLU A 482 -4.42 13.70 13.72
N ARG A 483 -3.59 13.99 14.74
CA ARG A 483 -2.89 12.95 15.52
C ARG A 483 -3.83 11.94 16.18
N GLU A 484 -4.95 12.41 16.76
CA GLU A 484 -5.90 11.54 17.44
C GLU A 484 -6.57 10.56 16.46
N TRP A 485 -6.94 11.03 15.28
CA TRP A 485 -7.46 10.20 14.21
C TRP A 485 -6.45 9.18 13.70
N ARG A 486 -5.18 9.60 13.52
CA ARG A 486 -4.12 8.67 13.13
C ARG A 486 -3.94 7.58 14.19
N SER A 487 -3.93 7.93 15.47
CA SER A 487 -3.81 6.97 16.57
C SER A 487 -5.04 6.05 16.64
N TYR A 488 -6.26 6.57 16.44
CA TYR A 488 -7.48 5.76 16.40
C TYR A 488 -7.42 4.69 15.33
N PHE A 489 -7.25 5.06 14.05
CA PHE A 489 -7.27 4.11 12.94
C PHE A 489 -6.18 3.03 13.00
N ARG A 490 -5.16 3.21 13.83
CA ARG A 490 -4.09 2.22 14.08
C ARG A 490 -4.26 1.44 15.37
N SER A 491 -5.19 1.83 16.25
CA SER A 491 -5.37 1.21 17.56
C SER A 491 -6.21 -0.06 17.47
N THR A 492 -6.07 -0.95 18.45
CA THR A 492 -6.81 -2.22 18.49
C THR A 492 -8.32 -2.02 18.45
N ILE A 493 -8.83 -0.98 19.13
CA ILE A 493 -10.26 -0.72 19.19
C ILE A 493 -10.87 -0.32 17.83
N ALA A 494 -10.07 0.02 16.85
CA ALA A 494 -10.52 0.32 15.49
C ALA A 494 -10.60 -0.92 14.59
N HIS A 495 -10.24 -2.11 15.08
CA HIS A 495 -10.21 -3.35 14.31
C HIS A 495 -11.14 -4.41 14.90
N ASN A 496 -11.51 -5.40 14.08
CA ASN A 496 -12.40 -6.49 14.48
C ASN A 496 -11.68 -7.51 15.37
N THR A 497 -11.28 -7.11 16.57
CA THR A 497 -10.54 -7.91 17.55
C THR A 497 -10.81 -7.44 18.98
N ALA A 498 -10.22 -8.10 19.99
CA ALA A 498 -10.41 -7.78 21.40
C ALA A 498 -9.30 -6.85 21.92
N GLU A 499 -9.71 -5.82 22.67
CA GLU A 499 -8.81 -4.97 23.44
C GLU A 499 -8.99 -5.26 24.94
N LEU A 500 -7.88 -5.37 25.69
CA LEU A 500 -7.88 -5.68 27.12
C LEU A 500 -7.43 -4.49 27.96
N ASP A 501 -8.12 -4.25 29.09
CA ASP A 501 -7.84 -3.21 30.07
C ASP A 501 -7.61 -1.81 29.45
N GLY A 502 -8.31 -1.52 28.33
CA GLY A 502 -8.18 -0.27 27.61
C GLY A 502 -6.83 -0.04 26.94
N GLN A 503 -6.05 -1.10 26.72
CA GLN A 503 -4.73 -1.04 26.10
C GLN A 503 -4.72 -1.70 24.74
N SER A 504 -4.16 -1.01 23.74
CA SER A 504 -3.87 -1.62 22.45
C SER A 504 -2.81 -2.73 22.59
N GLN A 505 -2.97 -3.81 21.86
CA GLN A 505 -2.05 -4.97 21.83
C GLN A 505 -0.62 -4.61 21.39
N SER A 506 -0.46 -3.52 20.65
CA SER A 506 0.83 -2.92 20.30
C SER A 506 0.87 -1.47 20.73
N SER A 507 2.03 -0.94 21.12
CA SER A 507 2.16 0.41 21.65
C SER A 507 2.81 1.33 20.63
N GLU A 508 2.11 2.38 20.19
CA GLU A 508 2.66 3.36 19.26
C GLU A 508 3.69 4.29 19.91
N ARG A 509 4.61 4.81 19.10
CA ARG A 509 5.60 5.82 19.49
C ARG A 509 5.64 7.02 18.53
N GLY A 510 4.72 7.09 17.62
CA GLY A 510 4.61 8.12 16.60
C GLY A 510 3.91 7.60 15.36
N PRO A 511 3.60 8.45 14.38
CA PRO A 511 2.73 8.11 13.24
C PRO A 511 3.23 6.96 12.36
N PHE A 512 4.54 6.62 12.42
CA PHE A 512 5.17 5.55 11.66
C PHE A 512 6.14 4.71 12.52
N MET A 513 5.86 4.58 13.81
CA MET A 513 6.75 3.85 14.70
C MET A 513 6.00 3.22 15.86
N TRP A 514 6.36 1.98 16.16
CA TRP A 514 5.86 1.24 17.30
C TRP A 514 6.96 1.04 18.36
N ALA A 515 6.57 1.06 19.61
CA ALA A 515 7.46 0.83 20.75
C ALA A 515 7.47 -0.63 21.18
N ARG A 516 6.30 -1.29 21.10
CA ARG A 516 6.08 -2.70 21.42
C ARG A 516 5.19 -3.29 20.34
N HIS A 517 5.54 -4.47 19.88
CA HIS A 517 4.82 -5.21 18.86
C HIS A 517 4.14 -6.42 19.48
N ALA A 518 2.87 -6.64 19.21
CA ALA A 518 2.23 -7.92 19.46
C ALA A 518 2.92 -8.98 18.58
N GLN A 519 3.20 -10.14 19.17
CA GLN A 519 3.73 -11.29 18.43
C GLN A 519 2.59 -12.26 18.22
N ALA A 520 2.12 -12.37 16.99
CA ALA A 520 1.09 -13.31 16.61
C ALA A 520 1.70 -14.56 15.96
N ARG A 521 1.00 -15.69 16.08
CA ARG A 521 1.33 -16.94 15.39
C ARG A 521 0.09 -17.75 15.09
N GLU A 522 0.03 -18.36 13.93
CA GLU A 522 -0.96 -19.37 13.64
C GLU A 522 -0.71 -20.62 14.49
N VAL A 523 -1.78 -21.16 15.07
CA VAL A 523 -1.76 -22.40 15.87
C VAL A 523 -2.24 -23.58 15.02
N GLU A 524 -3.35 -23.38 14.27
CA GLU A 524 -3.95 -24.41 13.47
C GLU A 524 -4.68 -23.81 12.26
N VAL A 525 -4.59 -24.48 11.12
CA VAL A 525 -5.41 -24.20 9.94
C VAL A 525 -5.86 -25.51 9.35
N ILE A 526 -7.17 -25.73 9.27
CA ILE A 526 -7.82 -26.92 8.70
C ILE A 526 -8.78 -26.46 7.61
N ASP A 527 -8.80 -27.15 6.50
CA ASP A 527 -9.83 -27.01 5.44
C ASP A 527 -10.15 -28.40 4.90
N ASP A 528 -11.29 -28.94 5.30
CA ASP A 528 -11.78 -30.29 4.89
C ASP A 528 -12.83 -30.25 3.77
N GLY A 529 -13.06 -29.09 3.18
CA GLY A 529 -14.02 -28.88 2.10
C GLY A 529 -15.37 -28.36 2.61
N ASP A 530 -15.94 -28.89 3.67
CA ASP A 530 -17.21 -28.44 4.26
C ASP A 530 -16.97 -27.36 5.31
N ILE A 531 -15.95 -27.53 6.12
CA ILE A 531 -15.59 -26.63 7.21
C ILE A 531 -14.14 -26.17 7.02
N ALA A 532 -13.93 -24.87 7.11
CA ALA A 532 -12.60 -24.28 7.22
C ALA A 532 -12.42 -23.64 8.60
N ARG A 533 -11.32 -23.97 9.28
CA ARG A 533 -10.95 -23.42 10.59
C ARG A 533 -9.58 -22.78 10.54
N TRP A 534 -9.48 -21.63 11.14
CA TRP A 534 -8.22 -20.97 11.46
C TRP A 534 -8.16 -20.67 12.94
N THR A 535 -7.01 -20.91 13.58
CA THR A 535 -6.75 -20.57 14.98
C THR A 535 -5.39 -19.91 15.08
N ALA A 536 -5.32 -18.79 15.76
CA ALA A 536 -4.08 -18.09 16.06
C ALA A 536 -4.10 -17.45 17.47
N GLU A 537 -2.94 -17.07 17.96
CA GLU A 537 -2.81 -16.38 19.25
C GLU A 537 -1.76 -15.27 19.16
N HIS A 538 -1.82 -14.30 20.08
CA HIS A 538 -0.80 -13.27 20.22
C HIS A 538 -0.47 -12.96 21.66
N SER A 539 0.79 -12.49 21.90
CA SER A 539 1.34 -12.13 23.20
C SER A 539 1.26 -10.64 23.52
N GLY A 540 0.43 -9.86 22.78
CA GLY A 540 0.35 -8.41 22.92
C GLY A 540 0.01 -7.92 24.32
N TYR A 541 -0.63 -8.76 25.12
CA TYR A 541 -1.09 -8.50 26.49
C TYR A 541 -0.24 -9.18 27.57
N ALA A 542 0.91 -9.74 27.25
CA ALA A 542 1.82 -10.39 28.22
C ALA A 542 2.37 -9.42 29.29
N SER A 543 2.23 -8.11 29.11
CA SER A 543 2.63 -7.09 30.08
C SER A 543 1.52 -6.62 31.02
N LEU A 544 0.31 -7.16 30.89
CA LEU A 544 -0.79 -6.90 31.82
C LEU A 544 -0.57 -7.63 33.18
N ASP A 545 -1.30 -7.28 34.20
CA ASP A 545 -1.31 -7.93 35.48
C ASP A 545 -2.76 -8.37 35.84
N PRO A 546 -3.04 -9.69 35.81
CA PRO A 546 -2.16 -10.78 35.40
C PRO A 546 -1.80 -10.74 33.89
N PRO A 547 -0.72 -11.38 33.43
CA PRO A 547 -0.42 -11.51 32.01
C PRO A 547 -1.53 -12.25 31.27
N ALA A 548 -1.80 -11.83 30.02
CA ALA A 548 -2.81 -12.47 29.17
C ALA A 548 -2.27 -12.85 27.79
N THR A 549 -2.77 -13.99 27.31
CA THR A 549 -2.70 -14.40 25.91
C THR A 549 -4.11 -14.29 25.33
N HIS A 550 -4.24 -13.72 24.13
CA HIS A 550 -5.48 -13.75 23.38
C HIS A 550 -5.33 -14.77 22.24
N ARG A 551 -6.22 -15.75 22.23
CA ARG A 551 -6.36 -16.76 21.16
C ARG A 551 -7.70 -16.56 20.49
N ARG A 552 -7.73 -16.61 19.16
CA ARG A 552 -8.94 -16.56 18.36
C ARG A 552 -9.01 -17.75 17.43
N SER A 553 -10.19 -18.35 17.35
CA SER A 553 -10.55 -19.33 16.32
C SER A 553 -11.65 -18.75 15.44
N VAL A 554 -11.52 -18.96 14.13
CA VAL A 554 -12.56 -18.62 13.14
C VAL A 554 -12.91 -19.88 12.37
N LEU A 555 -14.19 -20.19 12.31
CA LEU A 555 -14.71 -21.38 11.64
C LEU A 555 -15.74 -20.94 10.61
N LEU A 556 -15.51 -21.28 9.34
CA LEU A 556 -16.46 -21.10 8.25
C LEU A 556 -17.14 -22.45 7.97
N ASP A 557 -18.43 -22.53 8.21
CA ASP A 557 -19.29 -23.61 7.72
C ASP A 557 -19.88 -23.22 6.36
N ARG A 558 -19.43 -23.88 5.31
CA ARG A 558 -19.83 -23.56 3.93
C ARG A 558 -21.27 -23.97 3.64
N ALA A 559 -21.77 -25.02 4.30
CA ALA A 559 -23.10 -25.54 4.09
C ALA A 559 -24.18 -24.66 4.74
N SER A 560 -23.94 -24.20 5.97
CA SER A 560 -24.84 -23.26 6.66
C SER A 560 -24.55 -21.78 6.31
N ARG A 561 -23.46 -21.49 5.59
CA ARG A 561 -23.01 -20.14 5.25
C ARG A 561 -22.87 -19.26 6.49
N SER A 562 -22.20 -19.80 7.51
CA SER A 562 -21.99 -19.11 8.78
C SER A 562 -20.51 -19.07 9.16
N LEU A 563 -20.15 -18.04 9.93
CA LEU A 563 -18.85 -17.87 10.55
C LEU A 563 -19.01 -17.84 12.06
N ASP A 564 -18.28 -18.71 12.76
CA ASP A 564 -18.13 -18.65 14.21
C ASP A 564 -16.77 -18.06 14.55
N ILE A 565 -16.75 -16.98 15.36
CA ILE A 565 -15.56 -16.31 15.87
C ILE A 565 -15.52 -16.55 17.37
N ILE A 566 -14.47 -17.21 17.85
CA ILE A 566 -14.34 -17.63 19.24
C ILE A 566 -13.07 -17.00 19.82
N ASP A 567 -13.23 -16.13 20.81
CA ASP A 567 -12.13 -15.48 21.53
C ASP A 567 -11.92 -16.14 22.89
N GLU A 568 -10.72 -16.64 23.12
CA GLU A 568 -10.25 -17.18 24.39
C GLU A 568 -9.18 -16.24 24.95
N ILE A 569 -9.39 -15.76 26.19
CA ILE A 569 -8.52 -14.81 26.84
C ILE A 569 -8.09 -15.41 28.18
N GLU A 570 -6.78 -15.53 28.38
CA GLU A 570 -6.23 -15.95 29.66
C GLU A 570 -6.33 -14.82 30.69
N GLY A 571 -6.60 -15.19 31.94
CA GLY A 571 -6.73 -14.22 33.02
C GLY A 571 -8.12 -13.58 33.11
N ARG A 572 -8.28 -12.67 34.06
CA ARG A 572 -9.51 -11.90 34.26
C ARG A 572 -9.23 -10.43 33.96
N HIS A 573 -9.73 -9.95 32.84
CA HIS A 573 -9.49 -8.62 32.33
C HIS A 573 -10.78 -7.92 31.94
N GLN A 574 -10.77 -6.60 31.92
CA GLN A 574 -11.81 -5.85 31.21
C GLN A 574 -11.61 -6.08 29.71
N VAL A 575 -12.66 -6.42 28.99
CA VAL A 575 -12.61 -6.63 27.55
C VAL A 575 -13.48 -5.62 26.82
N ARG A 576 -12.95 -5.11 25.73
CA ARG A 576 -13.69 -4.40 24.67
C ARG A 576 -13.56 -5.21 23.39
N LEU A 577 -14.66 -5.82 22.94
CA LEU A 577 -14.72 -6.55 21.68
C LEU A 577 -15.45 -5.69 20.66
N ALA A 578 -14.78 -5.36 19.56
CA ALA A 578 -15.32 -4.48 18.53
C ALA A 578 -15.61 -5.23 17.23
N PHE A 579 -16.72 -4.87 16.57
CA PHE A 579 -17.04 -5.25 15.20
C PHE A 579 -17.40 -3.99 14.40
N HIS A 580 -16.62 -3.71 13.37
CA HIS A 580 -16.77 -2.57 12.48
C HIS A 580 -17.41 -2.99 11.17
N PHE A 581 -18.34 -2.21 10.67
CA PHE A 581 -19.08 -2.53 9.46
C PHE A 581 -18.69 -1.62 8.30
N GLY A 582 -18.87 -2.12 7.09
CA GLY A 582 -18.75 -1.28 5.90
C GLY A 582 -19.82 -0.19 5.86
N PRO A 583 -19.59 0.92 5.14
CA PRO A 583 -20.49 2.06 5.12
C PRO A 583 -21.88 1.75 4.50
N GLU A 584 -21.97 0.67 3.72
CA GLU A 584 -23.22 0.20 3.08
C GLU A 584 -24.06 -0.70 4.00
N VAL A 585 -23.51 -1.14 5.16
CA VAL A 585 -24.20 -2.06 6.06
C VAL A 585 -25.00 -1.28 7.09
N HIS A 586 -26.29 -1.55 7.15
CA HIS A 586 -27.18 -1.09 8.22
C HIS A 586 -27.21 -2.13 9.35
N VAL A 587 -27.21 -1.67 10.60
CA VAL A 587 -27.14 -2.52 11.79
C VAL A 587 -28.24 -2.12 12.75
N GLU A 588 -29.02 -3.09 13.20
CA GLU A 588 -30.01 -2.95 14.28
C GLU A 588 -29.63 -3.90 15.42
N LEU A 589 -29.38 -3.34 16.61
CA LEU A 589 -28.97 -4.09 17.80
C LEU A 589 -30.16 -4.33 18.71
N ASP A 590 -30.38 -5.60 19.09
CA ASP A 590 -31.32 -6.02 20.11
C ASP A 590 -30.60 -6.92 21.15
N GLU A 591 -30.31 -6.37 22.30
CA GLU A 591 -29.53 -6.98 23.40
C GLU A 591 -28.19 -7.57 22.92
N SER A 592 -28.13 -8.89 22.68
CA SER A 592 -26.96 -9.62 22.20
C SER A 592 -27.15 -10.20 20.80
N THR A 593 -28.08 -9.66 20.03
CA THR A 593 -28.31 -10.01 18.63
C THR A 593 -28.32 -8.76 17.77
N ALA A 594 -27.69 -8.79 16.62
CA ALA A 594 -27.80 -7.72 15.65
C ALA A 594 -28.30 -8.22 14.29
N ALA A 595 -29.28 -7.50 13.72
CA ALA A 595 -29.72 -7.68 12.36
C ALA A 595 -28.89 -6.79 11.43
N LEU A 596 -28.33 -7.38 10.39
CA LEU A 596 -27.52 -6.68 9.38
C LEU A 596 -28.27 -6.70 8.06
N SER A 597 -28.25 -5.56 7.33
CA SER A 597 -28.79 -5.49 5.97
C SER A 597 -27.95 -4.57 5.10
N TRP A 598 -27.92 -4.84 3.78
CA TRP A 598 -27.18 -4.03 2.82
C TRP A 598 -27.82 -4.07 1.43
N PRO A 599 -27.58 -3.03 0.59
CA PRO A 599 -28.06 -3.02 -0.79
C PRO A 599 -27.38 -4.12 -1.61
N GLN A 600 -28.18 -4.90 -2.33
CA GLN A 600 -27.72 -5.89 -3.30
C GLN A 600 -28.67 -5.91 -4.50
N PRO A 601 -28.21 -6.17 -5.75
CA PRO A 601 -29.09 -6.32 -6.90
C PRO A 601 -30.12 -7.43 -6.69
N GLY A 602 -31.39 -7.13 -6.92
CA GLY A 602 -32.49 -8.06 -6.71
C GLY A 602 -33.08 -7.95 -5.32
N THR A 603 -32.59 -8.72 -4.38
CA THR A 603 -33.07 -8.72 -2.98
C THR A 603 -31.97 -8.19 -2.05
N PRO A 604 -32.30 -7.29 -1.10
CA PRO A 604 -31.31 -6.84 -0.11
C PRO A 604 -30.63 -8.01 0.59
N GLY A 605 -29.32 -7.92 0.74
CA GLY A 605 -28.55 -8.88 1.53
C GLY A 605 -28.88 -8.72 3.00
N ALA A 606 -28.89 -9.81 3.74
CA ALA A 606 -29.18 -9.84 5.18
C ALA A 606 -28.30 -10.87 5.90
N ALA A 607 -27.94 -10.55 7.14
CA ALA A 607 -27.29 -11.47 8.05
C ALA A 607 -27.74 -11.25 9.49
N ARG A 608 -27.55 -12.26 10.32
CA ARG A 608 -27.74 -12.21 11.76
C ARG A 608 -26.41 -12.36 12.47
N LEU A 609 -26.17 -11.52 13.44
CA LEU A 609 -24.98 -11.58 14.28
C LEU A 609 -25.42 -11.90 15.72
N GLU A 610 -25.05 -13.08 16.22
CA GLU A 610 -25.24 -13.47 17.62
C GLU A 610 -23.95 -13.14 18.38
N LEU A 611 -24.09 -12.37 19.46
CA LEU A 611 -22.99 -11.76 20.20
C LEU A 611 -22.85 -12.41 21.60
N PRO A 612 -21.65 -12.45 22.19
CA PRO A 612 -21.48 -12.95 23.56
C PRO A 612 -22.39 -12.24 24.57
N GLY A 613 -23.36 -12.95 25.16
CA GLY A 613 -24.33 -12.40 26.10
C GLY A 613 -23.73 -11.96 27.44
N VAL A 614 -22.49 -12.31 27.73
CA VAL A 614 -21.75 -11.87 28.92
C VAL A 614 -21.21 -10.44 28.80
N LEU A 615 -21.23 -9.87 27.59
CA LEU A 615 -20.84 -8.49 27.31
C LEU A 615 -22.08 -7.60 27.15
N ARG A 616 -21.95 -6.36 27.59
CA ARG A 616 -22.94 -5.32 27.30
C ARG A 616 -22.59 -4.69 25.96
N TRP A 617 -23.51 -4.77 25.00
CA TRP A 617 -23.32 -4.25 23.66
C TRP A 617 -23.90 -2.85 23.50
N SER A 618 -23.24 -2.05 22.67
CA SER A 618 -23.67 -0.72 22.26
C SER A 618 -23.35 -0.51 20.77
N LEU A 619 -24.22 0.25 20.10
CA LEU A 619 -24.11 0.57 18.68
C LEU A 619 -23.66 2.03 18.55
N HIS A 620 -22.62 2.25 17.74
CA HIS A 620 -21.97 3.54 17.54
C HIS A 620 -21.89 3.88 16.05
N ARG A 621 -21.97 5.18 15.72
CA ARG A 621 -21.83 5.65 14.33
C ARG A 621 -21.42 7.11 14.29
N GLY A 622 -20.21 7.41 13.77
CA GLY A 622 -19.73 8.77 13.54
C GLY A 622 -19.44 9.58 14.79
N GLU A 623 -19.10 8.93 15.91
CA GLU A 623 -18.77 9.58 17.17
C GLU A 623 -17.34 10.13 17.17
N THR A 624 -17.12 11.28 17.80
CA THR A 624 -15.82 11.97 17.83
C THR A 624 -15.20 12.06 19.23
N ASP A 625 -15.96 11.77 20.27
CA ASP A 625 -15.50 11.74 21.66
C ASP A 625 -16.25 10.66 22.47
N PRO A 626 -15.69 9.46 22.61
CA PRO A 626 -14.48 8.96 21.95
C PRO A 626 -14.69 8.75 20.44
N ILE A 627 -13.62 8.78 19.65
CA ILE A 627 -13.69 8.47 18.21
C ILE A 627 -14.12 7.01 18.03
N LEU A 628 -15.28 6.77 17.38
CA LEU A 628 -15.81 5.45 17.10
C LEU A 628 -16.84 5.48 15.96
N GLY A 629 -16.97 4.38 15.22
CA GLY A 629 -17.98 4.30 14.16
C GLY A 629 -17.61 5.05 12.87
N TRP A 630 -16.38 4.88 12.41
CA TRP A 630 -15.86 5.52 11.22
C TRP A 630 -15.21 4.51 10.26
N TYR A 631 -15.33 4.81 8.96
CA TYR A 631 -14.68 4.09 7.87
C TYR A 631 -13.96 5.09 6.96
N SER A 632 -12.73 4.78 6.58
CA SER A 632 -11.94 5.60 5.66
C SER A 632 -11.89 4.95 4.28
N PRO A 633 -12.61 5.47 3.28
CA PRO A 633 -12.53 4.93 1.92
C PRO A 633 -11.21 5.23 1.21
N GLY A 634 -10.38 6.11 1.76
CA GLY A 634 -9.08 6.49 1.21
C GLY A 634 -8.45 7.61 2.02
N LEU A 635 -7.22 7.99 1.65
CA LEU A 635 -6.44 8.99 2.37
C LEU A 635 -7.15 10.35 2.36
N GLY A 636 -7.27 10.98 3.53
CA GLY A 636 -7.94 12.25 3.74
C GLY A 636 -9.48 12.19 3.77
N ARG A 637 -10.08 11.00 3.60
CA ARG A 637 -11.52 10.79 3.55
C ARG A 637 -11.98 9.87 4.68
N ARG A 638 -13.05 10.23 5.35
CA ARG A 638 -13.73 9.37 6.32
C ARG A 638 -15.25 9.54 6.23
N VAL A 639 -15.97 8.47 6.44
CA VAL A 639 -17.43 8.43 6.44
C VAL A 639 -17.93 7.73 7.70
N PRO A 640 -19.08 8.15 8.27
CA PRO A 640 -19.70 7.43 9.39
C PRO A 640 -20.10 6.02 8.95
N ALA A 641 -19.70 5.02 9.74
CA ALA A 641 -20.09 3.63 9.60
C ALA A 641 -20.51 3.07 10.94
N PHE A 642 -21.21 1.95 10.98
CA PHE A 642 -21.61 1.34 12.23
C PHE A 642 -20.45 0.59 12.89
N THR A 643 -20.44 0.59 14.22
CA THR A 643 -19.55 -0.21 15.07
C THR A 643 -20.34 -0.74 16.24
N LEU A 644 -20.31 -2.07 16.43
CA LEU A 644 -20.76 -2.72 17.67
C LEU A 644 -19.59 -2.82 18.64
N LEU A 645 -19.82 -2.41 19.88
CA LEU A 645 -18.83 -2.47 20.94
C LEU A 645 -19.38 -3.21 22.17
N GLY A 646 -18.87 -4.40 22.44
CA GLY A 646 -19.13 -5.19 23.63
C GLY A 646 -18.15 -4.84 24.74
N ARG A 647 -18.66 -4.53 25.93
CA ARG A 647 -17.86 -4.23 27.14
C ARG A 647 -18.23 -5.18 28.25
N GLY A 648 -17.23 -5.70 28.97
CA GLY A 648 -17.44 -6.59 30.10
C GLY A 648 -16.13 -7.08 30.69
N HIS A 649 -16.18 -8.27 31.27
CA HIS A 649 -14.99 -8.96 31.79
C HIS A 649 -14.90 -10.33 31.14
N CYS A 650 -13.72 -10.72 30.69
CA CYS A 650 -13.45 -12.11 30.37
C CYS A 650 -13.27 -12.92 31.64
N VAL A 651 -13.69 -14.16 31.58
CA VAL A 651 -13.55 -15.15 32.65
C VAL A 651 -12.71 -16.30 32.10
N PRO A 652 -11.63 -16.70 32.78
CA PRO A 652 -10.81 -17.81 32.35
C PRO A 652 -11.63 -19.08 32.07
N GLY A 653 -11.44 -19.70 30.92
CA GLY A 653 -12.15 -20.90 30.49
C GLY A 653 -13.57 -20.67 29.94
N ALA A 654 -14.05 -19.42 29.87
CA ALA A 654 -15.31 -19.06 29.22
C ALA A 654 -15.03 -18.27 27.95
N PRO A 655 -15.11 -18.88 26.76
CA PRO A 655 -14.85 -18.19 25.49
C PRO A 655 -15.96 -17.17 25.17
N LEU A 656 -15.59 -16.12 24.44
CA LEU A 656 -16.53 -15.16 23.86
C LEU A 656 -16.85 -15.65 22.44
N ALA A 657 -18.03 -16.21 22.26
CA ALA A 657 -18.45 -16.74 20.96
C ALA A 657 -19.36 -15.77 20.22
N THR A 658 -19.02 -15.46 18.99
CA THR A 658 -19.82 -14.64 18.06
C THR A 658 -20.14 -15.49 16.84
N ARG A 659 -21.40 -15.50 16.40
CA ARG A 659 -21.84 -16.19 15.19
C ARG A 659 -22.43 -15.20 14.19
N LEU A 660 -21.89 -15.22 12.96
CA LEU A 660 -22.42 -14.47 11.82
C LEU A 660 -23.04 -15.45 10.83
N GLU A 661 -24.36 -15.36 10.65
CA GLU A 661 -25.13 -16.21 9.74
C GLU A 661 -25.69 -15.36 8.58
N PHE A 662 -25.34 -15.72 7.34
CA PHE A 662 -25.86 -15.06 6.15
C PHE A 662 -27.20 -15.67 5.75
N LEU A 663 -28.24 -14.83 5.66
CA LEU A 663 -29.61 -15.25 5.43
C LEU A 663 -29.90 -15.29 3.94
N GLU A 664 -30.18 -16.50 3.41
CA GLU A 664 -30.72 -16.69 2.06
C GLU A 664 -32.24 -16.72 2.13
N ILE A 665 -32.92 -15.91 1.32
CA ILE A 665 -34.38 -15.89 1.27
C ILE A 665 -34.85 -17.27 0.78
N GLY A 666 -35.64 -17.97 1.63
CA GLY A 666 -36.22 -19.29 1.34
C GLY A 666 -35.56 -20.49 2.00
N ARG A 667 -34.47 -20.33 2.76
CA ARG A 667 -33.92 -21.36 3.64
C ARG A 667 -34.34 -21.16 5.08
N PRO A 668 -34.97 -22.14 5.76
CA PRO A 668 -35.25 -22.03 7.19
C PRO A 668 -33.91 -22.04 7.98
N SER A 669 -33.78 -21.19 8.95
CA SER A 669 -32.65 -21.18 9.89
C SER A 669 -32.58 -22.52 10.61
N LYS A 670 -31.40 -23.16 10.62
CA LYS A 670 -31.19 -24.38 11.41
C LYS A 670 -30.96 -23.98 12.88
N PRO A 671 -31.53 -24.76 13.84
CA PRO A 671 -31.32 -24.49 15.24
C PRO A 671 -29.85 -24.66 15.63
N VAL A 672 -29.40 -23.78 16.54
CA VAL A 672 -28.06 -23.76 17.11
C VAL A 672 -27.66 -25.15 17.60
N LEU A 673 -26.56 -25.69 17.08
CA LEU A 673 -25.91 -26.84 17.68
C LEU A 673 -25.33 -26.38 19.03
N SER A 674 -25.97 -26.84 20.13
CA SER A 674 -25.41 -26.69 21.47
C SER A 674 -24.08 -27.44 21.54
N TRP A 675 -22.99 -26.75 21.67
CA TRP A 675 -21.66 -27.33 21.86
C TRP A 675 -21.60 -27.92 23.27
N GLY A 676 -21.80 -29.22 23.36
CA GLY A 676 -21.43 -29.99 24.55
C GLY A 676 -19.90 -30.00 24.62
N ILE A 677 -19.34 -29.52 25.71
CA ILE A 677 -17.94 -29.74 26.09
C ILE A 677 -17.77 -31.25 26.27
N SER A 678 -17.30 -31.98 25.23
CA SER A 678 -16.90 -33.36 25.36
C SER A 678 -15.40 -33.42 25.60
N ASP A 679 -15.08 -33.84 26.81
CA ASP A 679 -13.83 -34.37 27.33
C ASP A 679 -12.62 -34.41 26.39
N ALA A 680 -11.61 -33.62 26.78
CA ALA A 680 -10.24 -33.76 26.31
C ALA A 680 -9.73 -35.20 26.59
N ARG A 681 -9.79 -36.07 25.59
CA ARG A 681 -9.00 -37.29 25.59
C ARG A 681 -7.53 -36.88 25.33
N VAL A 682 -6.76 -36.95 26.37
CA VAL A 682 -5.29 -36.96 26.36
C VAL A 682 -4.84 -38.07 25.41
N CYS A 683 -4.37 -37.72 24.22
CA CYS A 683 -3.57 -38.58 23.38
C CYS A 683 -2.22 -38.78 24.05
N GLN A 684 -1.98 -39.92 24.68
CA GLN A 684 -0.67 -40.36 25.10
C GLN A 684 0.21 -40.54 23.85
N ALA A 685 1.37 -39.92 23.89
CA ALA A 685 2.43 -40.11 22.92
C ALA A 685 2.93 -41.57 22.94
N PRO A 686 3.24 -42.21 21.79
CA PRO A 686 3.88 -43.52 21.80
C PRO A 686 5.32 -43.41 22.28
N GLU A 687 5.65 -44.28 23.27
CA GLU A 687 7.02 -44.49 23.73
C GLU A 687 7.92 -44.97 22.60
N ILE A 688 8.96 -44.23 22.30
CA ILE A 688 10.04 -44.71 21.42
C ILE A 688 10.93 -45.61 22.27
N ARG A 689 10.84 -46.92 22.02
CA ARG A 689 11.84 -47.88 22.52
C ARG A 689 13.17 -47.64 21.81
N ALA A 690 14.21 -47.37 22.61
CA ALA A 690 15.58 -47.44 22.19
C ALA A 690 15.97 -48.92 22.10
N GLU A 691 16.38 -49.39 20.93
CA GLU A 691 17.19 -50.60 20.81
C GLU A 691 18.55 -50.24 20.19
N ALA A 692 19.58 -50.71 20.90
CA ALA A 692 21.01 -50.81 20.78
C ALA A 692 21.74 -50.39 19.49
#